data_b7ac624753a1038d8f998ad20555f3cd
#
_entry.id   b7ac624753a1038d8f998ad20555f3cd
#
_cell.length_a   1.000
_cell.length_b   1.000
_cell.length_c   1.000
_cell.angle_alpha   90.00
_cell.angle_beta   90.00
_cell.angle_gamma   90.00
#
_symmetry.space_group_name_H-M   'P 1'
#
loop_
_entity.id
_entity.type
_entity.pdbx_description
1 polymer ?
#
loop_
_entity_poly.entity_id
_entity_poly.type
_entity_poly.pdbx_seq_one_letter_code
_entity_poly.pdbx_strand_id
1 'polypeptide(L)'
;MAWIPWAAGSWIAGLAAGMSHADKETALCAAAVAIAAFGALAARRAWPAAFLCLAVFGLAALYGHFREAAGVSRLPERGPRVLTGTVASRPDIDGDRVRFTLRTDDGERVAVTVRLADRGELDVARRWRRGDEARLAGELDLPRGPRNFGQFDYAEYLAKRGIRRVFFVDGAESAEVRRPGRLSPAAALGFAEHVRTRLGERIAELYPGRQSGFMQAMLIGLDENIDGELYNAFARLGLTHVIAISGLHVGVVIGGWMLALRLFGVPGETARALAFCLIPAYVILSGAAPSVMRAGIMAMLGLAMLKRGQAGDAMRLLAFAAVAMTAWNPSYIHDVGFQLSFLVTAGLVAGTPAVMRLLPAGWPKWLSGFAAVTVTAQLVSFPLTIFYFNRYSLLSGLANFALVPVFSLAVLPAGYLSLLVSAVSMPAARWLAKLAGWLNDAGFFLVEAGSALDRTGTVWPSPPVGAVLAYFLLLAGARAGIARWRSGERELFPASARAGRRLFFLCALGLILWLTFAYRIGDWTTRGTVSFLDVGQGDAILIRTPQGRTVLVDGGGTMRSSRPGEEWRTGRDPYEVGKDLLAPLLAKRGIRHIDVMIATHGDLDHVGGLVAVAKMWPTGRIVFNGTLSDTPAFAELMTVALERNIPVQAAGFGRSLELDRHTRLDFLHPAPRKSLTPESDQNRFSLVFLLNMHGRRLLFTGDIDAEAERETVRRLRLAGPDGSRPDAESPHGGQAVDVLKIAHHGSRHSTTELWLNRWKPRLAVISVGERNVYGHPGKDLLERLARHRIPVLRTDLHGEIRMKIRPGGIEFRTFLDG
;
A
#
# COMPACT_ATOMS: atom_id res chain seq x y z
N MET A 1 37.54 4.79 14.51
CA MET A 1 36.50 4.01 13.80
C MET A 1 35.08 4.64 13.82
N ALA A 2 34.96 5.92 14.13
CA ALA A 2 33.68 6.66 14.10
C ALA A 2 33.11 6.89 12.68
N TRP A 3 33.90 6.62 11.64
CA TRP A 3 33.56 6.81 10.23
C TRP A 3 32.73 5.64 9.62
N ILE A 4 32.71 4.44 10.26
CA ILE A 4 32.02 3.25 9.71
C ILE A 4 30.53 3.50 9.39
N PRO A 5 29.72 4.13 10.27
CA PRO A 5 28.33 4.43 9.94
C PRO A 5 28.19 5.40 8.75
N TRP A 6 29.12 6.33 8.56
CA TRP A 6 29.15 7.25 7.43
C TRP A 6 29.46 6.52 6.11
N ALA A 7 30.43 5.60 6.13
CA ALA A 7 30.74 4.76 4.98
C ALA A 7 29.54 3.85 4.59
N ALA A 8 28.87 3.27 5.58
CA ALA A 8 27.65 2.48 5.31
C ALA A 8 26.52 3.34 4.74
N GLY A 9 26.33 4.56 5.26
CA GLY A 9 25.38 5.52 4.69
C GLY A 9 25.73 5.89 3.24
N SER A 10 27.02 6.11 2.95
CA SER A 10 27.52 6.39 1.60
C SER A 10 27.31 5.19 0.66
N TRP A 11 27.50 3.96 1.15
CA TRP A 11 27.20 2.73 0.41
C TRP A 11 25.73 2.64 0.02
N ILE A 12 24.82 2.83 0.99
CA ILE A 12 23.37 2.80 0.75
C ILE A 12 22.94 3.90 -0.23
N ALA A 13 23.45 5.12 -0.05
CA ALA A 13 23.18 6.24 -0.95
C ALA A 13 23.72 5.97 -2.38
N GLY A 14 24.90 5.40 -2.51
CA GLY A 14 25.47 5.01 -3.79
C GLY A 14 24.63 3.96 -4.51
N LEU A 15 24.20 2.93 -3.81
CA LEU A 15 23.27 1.93 -4.36
C LEU A 15 21.97 2.57 -4.84
N ALA A 16 21.36 3.44 -4.03
CA ALA A 16 20.14 4.14 -4.39
C ALA A 16 20.34 4.99 -5.66
N ALA A 17 21.46 5.68 -5.79
CA ALA A 17 21.79 6.44 -6.98
C ALA A 17 22.00 5.55 -8.22
N GLY A 18 22.70 4.42 -8.07
CA GLY A 18 23.01 3.49 -9.16
C GLY A 18 21.82 2.68 -9.66
N MET A 19 20.82 2.45 -8.80
CA MET A 19 19.62 1.66 -9.12
C MET A 19 18.39 2.53 -9.45
N SER A 20 18.53 3.82 -9.65
CA SER A 20 17.41 4.77 -9.87
C SER A 20 17.37 5.31 -11.30
N HIS A 21 17.45 4.46 -12.32
CA HIS A 21 17.43 4.89 -13.72
C HIS A 21 16.22 5.75 -14.11
N ALA A 22 15.06 5.53 -13.48
CA ALA A 22 13.83 6.24 -13.83
C ALA A 22 13.54 7.44 -12.88
N ASP A 23 14.14 7.49 -11.69
CA ASP A 23 13.83 8.47 -10.65
C ASP A 23 15.01 9.40 -10.36
N LYS A 24 15.06 10.50 -11.14
CA LYS A 24 16.07 11.55 -10.98
C LYS A 24 16.06 12.20 -9.58
N GLU A 25 14.90 12.27 -8.93
CA GLU A 25 14.77 12.87 -7.60
C GLU A 25 15.52 12.02 -6.55
N THR A 26 15.33 10.70 -6.57
CA THR A 26 16.04 9.79 -5.68
C THR A 26 17.54 9.82 -5.89
N ALA A 27 18.02 9.87 -7.14
CA ALA A 27 19.44 9.96 -7.45
C ALA A 27 20.06 11.27 -6.93
N LEU A 28 19.40 12.40 -7.14
CA LEU A 28 19.84 13.71 -6.63
C LEU A 28 19.88 13.75 -5.10
N CYS A 29 18.85 13.19 -4.45
CA CYS A 29 18.78 13.09 -3.00
C CYS A 29 19.91 12.21 -2.43
N ALA A 30 20.20 11.08 -3.08
CA ALA A 30 21.30 10.20 -2.70
C ALA A 30 22.67 10.90 -2.83
N ALA A 31 22.88 11.64 -3.92
CA ALA A 31 24.08 12.45 -4.11
C ALA A 31 24.22 13.54 -3.03
N ALA A 32 23.12 14.24 -2.69
CA ALA A 32 23.11 15.24 -1.63
C ALA A 32 23.50 14.66 -0.26
N VAL A 33 23.03 13.44 0.06
CA VAL A 33 23.42 12.72 1.29
C VAL A 33 24.92 12.41 1.30
N ALA A 34 25.48 11.96 0.18
CA ALA A 34 26.91 11.69 0.07
C ALA A 34 27.75 12.95 0.21
N ILE A 35 27.34 14.06 -0.39
CA ILE A 35 27.99 15.37 -0.27
C ILE A 35 27.93 15.89 1.18
N ALA A 36 26.79 15.76 1.83
CA ALA A 36 26.62 16.14 3.24
C ALA A 36 27.52 15.31 4.16
N ALA A 37 27.64 14.00 3.93
CA ALA A 37 28.54 13.12 4.68
C ALA A 37 30.00 13.53 4.48
N PHE A 38 30.42 13.80 3.25
CA PHE A 38 31.76 14.31 2.93
C PHE A 38 32.05 15.63 3.64
N GLY A 39 31.15 16.62 3.53
CA GLY A 39 31.28 17.91 4.17
C GLY A 39 31.37 17.82 5.70
N ALA A 40 30.56 16.97 6.31
CA ALA A 40 30.55 16.75 7.76
C ALA A 40 31.88 16.14 8.27
N LEU A 41 32.48 15.21 7.51
CA LEU A 41 33.77 14.61 7.85
C LEU A 41 34.92 15.56 7.54
N ALA A 42 34.86 16.30 6.45
CA ALA A 42 35.86 17.31 6.08
C ALA A 42 35.91 18.44 7.11
N ALA A 43 34.78 18.95 7.57
CA ALA A 43 34.69 19.97 8.64
C ALA A 43 35.32 19.49 9.97
N ARG A 44 35.37 18.19 10.20
CA ARG A 44 36.07 17.58 11.36
C ARG A 44 37.53 17.27 11.08
N ARG A 45 38.06 17.74 9.95
CA ARG A 45 39.41 17.45 9.47
C ARG A 45 39.73 15.96 9.28
N ALA A 46 38.68 15.13 9.11
CA ALA A 46 38.80 13.71 8.85
C ALA A 46 38.82 13.39 7.33
N TRP A 47 39.71 14.05 6.61
CA TRP A 47 39.85 13.99 5.16
C TRP A 47 39.96 12.56 4.58
N PRO A 48 40.82 11.66 5.17
CA PRO A 48 40.87 10.29 4.65
C PRO A 48 39.52 9.56 4.72
N ALA A 49 38.76 9.75 5.79
CA ALA A 49 37.45 9.17 5.96
C ALA A 49 36.41 9.78 4.99
N ALA A 50 36.51 11.08 4.71
CA ALA A 50 35.68 11.79 3.75
C ALA A 50 35.88 11.24 2.33
N PHE A 51 37.13 11.13 1.88
CA PHE A 51 37.46 10.54 0.58
C PHE A 51 37.08 9.07 0.48
N LEU A 52 37.25 8.28 1.57
CA LEU A 52 36.79 6.89 1.62
C LEU A 52 35.28 6.79 1.44
N CYS A 53 34.48 7.64 2.09
CA CYS A 53 33.05 7.68 1.94
C CYS A 53 32.63 8.00 0.50
N LEU A 54 33.33 8.93 -0.17
CA LEU A 54 33.08 9.25 -1.57
C LEU A 54 33.43 8.08 -2.50
N ALA A 55 34.54 7.41 -2.27
CA ALA A 55 34.95 6.22 -3.03
C ALA A 55 33.94 5.07 -2.84
N VAL A 56 33.48 4.84 -1.61
CA VAL A 56 32.44 3.83 -1.28
C VAL A 56 31.13 4.17 -1.97
N PHE A 57 30.73 5.45 -2.01
CA PHE A 57 29.54 5.88 -2.76
C PHE A 57 29.67 5.54 -4.24
N GLY A 58 30.78 5.93 -4.89
CA GLY A 58 31.02 5.66 -6.31
C GLY A 58 31.03 4.16 -6.64
N LEU A 59 31.71 3.37 -5.81
CA LEU A 59 31.74 1.90 -5.96
C LEU A 59 30.34 1.29 -5.83
N ALA A 60 29.57 1.73 -4.86
CA ALA A 60 28.21 1.25 -4.64
C ALA A 60 27.27 1.66 -5.79
N ALA A 61 27.42 2.87 -6.32
CA ALA A 61 26.65 3.32 -7.47
C ALA A 61 26.94 2.48 -8.73
N LEU A 62 28.22 2.23 -8.99
CA LEU A 62 28.65 1.34 -10.08
C LEU A 62 28.10 -0.08 -9.87
N TYR A 63 28.22 -0.64 -8.67
CA TYR A 63 27.70 -1.97 -8.36
C TYR A 63 26.18 -2.04 -8.55
N GLY A 64 25.44 -1.04 -8.06
CA GLY A 64 23.99 -0.94 -8.23
C GLY A 64 23.61 -0.88 -9.71
N HIS A 65 24.28 -0.04 -10.49
CA HIS A 65 24.06 0.09 -11.93
C HIS A 65 24.31 -1.22 -12.67
N PHE A 66 25.44 -1.90 -12.43
CA PHE A 66 25.73 -3.19 -13.05
C PHE A 66 24.73 -4.26 -12.68
N ARG A 67 24.27 -4.30 -11.44
CA ARG A 67 23.27 -5.27 -10.98
C ARG A 67 21.90 -5.03 -11.61
N GLU A 68 21.53 -3.77 -11.82
CA GLU A 68 20.28 -3.41 -12.49
C GLU A 68 20.37 -3.72 -14.00
N ALA A 69 21.49 -3.39 -14.65
CA ALA A 69 21.74 -3.71 -16.04
C ALA A 69 21.79 -5.23 -16.27
N ALA A 70 22.42 -6.01 -15.38
CA ALA A 70 22.44 -7.46 -15.45
C ALA A 70 21.06 -8.11 -15.18
N GLY A 71 20.12 -7.38 -14.62
CA GLY A 71 18.75 -7.84 -14.36
C GLY A 71 17.84 -7.81 -15.57
N VAL A 72 18.30 -7.46 -16.77
CA VAL A 72 17.48 -7.52 -17.99
C VAL A 72 17.09 -8.97 -18.27
N SER A 73 15.79 -9.22 -18.47
CA SER A 73 15.30 -10.56 -18.77
C SER A 73 15.74 -11.00 -20.17
N ARG A 74 16.19 -12.25 -20.27
CA ARG A 74 16.51 -12.92 -21.53
C ARG A 74 15.29 -13.63 -22.12
N LEU A 75 14.23 -13.80 -21.31
CA LEU A 75 12.98 -14.39 -21.76
C LEU A 75 12.24 -13.41 -22.68
N PRO A 76 11.51 -13.90 -23.69
CA PRO A 76 10.68 -13.05 -24.54
C PRO A 76 9.62 -12.30 -23.72
N GLU A 77 9.01 -11.31 -24.32
CA GLU A 77 8.01 -10.50 -23.59
C GLU A 77 6.71 -11.25 -23.38
N ARG A 78 6.24 -11.98 -24.38
CA ARG A 78 4.94 -12.66 -24.39
C ARG A 78 4.98 -13.94 -25.19
N GLY A 79 4.02 -14.80 -24.94
CA GLY A 79 3.66 -15.98 -25.73
C GLY A 79 3.75 -17.31 -25.00
N PRO A 80 3.25 -18.39 -25.63
CA PRO A 80 3.23 -19.71 -25.04
C PRO A 80 4.67 -20.24 -24.85
N ARG A 81 4.95 -20.83 -23.70
CA ARG A 81 6.27 -21.37 -23.33
C ARG A 81 6.15 -22.59 -22.42
N VAL A 82 7.23 -23.36 -22.39
CA VAL A 82 7.51 -24.32 -21.33
C VAL A 82 8.70 -23.80 -20.53
N LEU A 83 8.51 -23.57 -19.25
CA LEU A 83 9.55 -23.15 -18.34
C LEU A 83 9.94 -24.31 -17.41
N THR A 84 11.24 -24.50 -17.22
CA THR A 84 11.82 -25.44 -16.26
C THR A 84 12.61 -24.67 -15.21
N GLY A 85 12.61 -25.17 -13.99
CA GLY A 85 13.34 -24.54 -12.89
C GLY A 85 12.92 -25.02 -11.52
N THR A 86 13.34 -24.28 -10.50
CA THR A 86 13.09 -24.60 -9.08
C THR A 86 12.06 -23.62 -8.51
N VAL A 87 11.11 -24.12 -7.74
CA VAL A 87 10.16 -23.34 -6.95
C VAL A 87 10.90 -22.54 -5.88
N ALA A 88 11.06 -21.24 -6.08
CA ALA A 88 11.92 -20.38 -5.26
C ALA A 88 11.21 -19.79 -4.04
N SER A 89 9.88 -19.66 -4.07
CA SER A 89 9.05 -19.25 -2.94
C SER A 89 8.10 -20.37 -2.53
N ARG A 90 7.52 -20.27 -1.33
CA ARG A 90 6.41 -21.14 -0.94
C ARG A 90 5.23 -20.92 -1.88
N PRO A 91 4.59 -21.99 -2.40
CA PRO A 91 3.32 -21.88 -3.14
C PRO A 91 2.21 -21.39 -2.21
N ASP A 92 1.58 -20.28 -2.57
CA ASP A 92 0.41 -19.73 -1.88
C ASP A 92 -0.85 -20.14 -2.64
N ILE A 93 -1.73 -20.89 -1.97
CA ILE A 93 -3.00 -21.34 -2.52
C ILE A 93 -4.08 -20.39 -2.02
N ASP A 94 -4.73 -19.68 -2.96
CA ASP A 94 -5.75 -18.70 -2.70
C ASP A 94 -6.93 -18.86 -3.66
N GLY A 95 -7.96 -19.55 -3.20
CA GLY A 95 -9.06 -19.97 -4.06
C GLY A 95 -8.59 -20.92 -5.17
N ASP A 96 -8.93 -20.61 -6.42
CA ASP A 96 -8.51 -21.36 -7.60
C ASP A 96 -7.10 -21.02 -8.11
N ARG A 97 -6.32 -20.24 -7.35
CA ARG A 97 -5.01 -19.76 -7.80
C ARG A 97 -3.89 -20.22 -6.88
N VAL A 98 -2.83 -20.73 -7.48
CA VAL A 98 -1.58 -21.06 -6.79
C VAL A 98 -0.50 -20.11 -7.29
N ARG A 99 0.07 -19.31 -6.39
CA ARG A 99 1.08 -18.31 -6.72
C ARG A 99 2.41 -18.66 -6.12
N PHE A 100 3.47 -18.62 -6.92
CA PHE A 100 4.84 -18.80 -6.44
C PHE A 100 5.84 -18.14 -7.40
N THR A 101 7.09 -18.03 -6.96
CA THR A 101 8.20 -17.60 -7.82
C THR A 101 8.93 -18.84 -8.30
N LEU A 102 9.12 -18.97 -9.61
CA LEU A 102 10.00 -19.97 -10.23
C LEU A 102 11.38 -19.34 -10.47
N ARG A 103 12.44 -20.03 -10.11
CA ARG A 103 13.78 -19.73 -10.58
C ARG A 103 14.08 -20.66 -11.75
N THR A 104 14.15 -20.14 -12.96
CA THR A 104 14.43 -20.91 -14.16
C THR A 104 15.85 -21.50 -14.13
N ASP A 105 16.13 -22.48 -14.94
CA ASP A 105 17.46 -23.11 -15.07
C ASP A 105 18.52 -22.08 -15.51
N ASP A 106 18.12 -21.04 -16.28
CA ASP A 106 18.97 -19.90 -16.65
C ASP A 106 19.18 -18.90 -15.48
N GLY A 107 18.58 -19.14 -14.33
CA GLY A 107 18.73 -18.35 -13.10
C GLY A 107 17.78 -17.17 -12.99
N GLU A 108 16.90 -16.89 -13.97
CA GLU A 108 15.89 -15.83 -13.89
C GLU A 108 14.77 -16.19 -12.92
N ARG A 109 14.15 -15.14 -12.35
CA ARG A 109 12.97 -15.28 -11.48
C ARG A 109 11.71 -14.86 -12.24
N VAL A 110 10.72 -15.73 -12.22
CA VAL A 110 9.41 -15.52 -12.86
C VAL A 110 8.31 -15.69 -11.83
N ALA A 111 7.35 -14.77 -11.80
CA ALA A 111 6.17 -14.94 -10.96
C ALA A 111 5.16 -15.85 -11.66
N VAL A 112 4.88 -16.99 -11.07
CA VAL A 112 3.98 -18.01 -11.64
C VAL A 112 2.62 -17.92 -10.94
N THR A 113 1.55 -18.00 -11.74
CA THR A 113 0.19 -18.19 -11.28
C THR A 113 -0.41 -19.39 -12.00
N VAL A 114 -0.66 -20.45 -11.27
CA VAL A 114 -1.41 -21.62 -11.78
C VAL A 114 -2.87 -21.45 -11.40
N ARG A 115 -3.77 -21.53 -12.40
CA ARG A 115 -5.20 -21.50 -12.20
C ARG A 115 -5.73 -22.93 -12.19
N LEU A 116 -6.27 -23.36 -11.05
CA LEU A 116 -6.79 -24.70 -10.89
C LEU A 116 -8.12 -24.86 -11.64
N ALA A 117 -8.26 -25.96 -12.38
CA ALA A 117 -9.44 -26.26 -13.18
C ALA A 117 -10.60 -26.74 -12.30
N ASP A 118 -10.31 -27.61 -11.34
CA ASP A 118 -11.30 -28.19 -10.44
C ASP A 118 -10.78 -28.33 -9.00
N ARG A 119 -11.67 -28.76 -8.10
CA ARG A 119 -11.38 -28.91 -6.67
C ARG A 119 -10.37 -30.05 -6.38
N GLY A 120 -10.30 -31.07 -7.24
CA GLY A 120 -9.36 -32.17 -7.08
C GLY A 120 -7.91 -31.74 -7.23
N GLU A 121 -7.65 -30.74 -8.08
CA GLU A 121 -6.32 -30.18 -8.29
C GLU A 121 -5.76 -29.45 -7.04
N LEU A 122 -6.63 -29.04 -6.09
CA LEU A 122 -6.18 -28.46 -4.80
C LEU A 122 -5.28 -29.45 -4.04
N ASP A 123 -5.61 -30.74 -4.04
CA ASP A 123 -4.81 -31.75 -3.31
C ASP A 123 -3.46 -32.02 -3.99
N VAL A 124 -3.40 -31.81 -5.29
CA VAL A 124 -2.13 -31.84 -6.04
C VAL A 124 -1.30 -30.62 -5.69
N ALA A 125 -1.86 -29.42 -5.74
CA ALA A 125 -1.18 -28.16 -5.45
C ALA A 125 -0.69 -28.08 -4.00
N ARG A 126 -1.42 -28.62 -3.02
CA ARG A 126 -1.03 -28.70 -1.61
C ARG A 126 0.24 -29.52 -1.36
N ARG A 127 0.64 -30.34 -2.31
CA ARG A 127 1.87 -31.15 -2.22
C ARG A 127 3.10 -30.39 -2.70
N TRP A 128 2.92 -29.30 -3.47
CA TRP A 128 4.03 -28.48 -3.98
C TRP A 128 4.72 -27.74 -2.85
N ARG A 129 6.03 -27.63 -2.94
CA ARG A 129 6.85 -27.03 -1.89
C ARG A 129 7.95 -26.15 -2.49
N ARG A 130 8.42 -25.21 -1.71
CA ARG A 130 9.64 -24.50 -2.02
C ARG A 130 10.80 -25.49 -2.16
N GLY A 131 11.56 -25.36 -3.23
CA GLY A 131 12.68 -26.25 -3.53
C GLY A 131 12.33 -27.36 -4.53
N ASP A 132 11.05 -27.60 -4.83
CA ASP A 132 10.67 -28.59 -5.83
C ASP A 132 11.11 -28.14 -7.22
N GLU A 133 11.44 -29.10 -8.09
CA GLU A 133 11.71 -28.89 -9.51
C GLU A 133 10.37 -28.88 -10.25
N ALA A 134 10.18 -27.87 -11.10
CA ALA A 134 8.93 -27.70 -11.84
C ALA A 134 9.20 -27.55 -13.34
N ARG A 135 8.35 -28.22 -14.14
CA ARG A 135 8.22 -28.01 -15.57
C ARG A 135 6.79 -27.56 -15.83
N LEU A 136 6.64 -26.34 -16.32
CA LEU A 136 5.38 -25.64 -16.44
C LEU A 136 5.13 -25.27 -17.91
N ALA A 137 3.96 -25.63 -18.43
CA ALA A 137 3.50 -25.19 -19.75
C ALA A 137 2.43 -24.10 -19.57
N GLY A 138 2.60 -22.95 -20.22
CA GLY A 138 1.70 -21.83 -20.03
C GLY A 138 2.03 -20.63 -20.90
N GLU A 139 1.51 -19.48 -20.52
CA GLU A 139 1.66 -18.22 -21.23
C GLU A 139 2.52 -17.23 -20.44
N LEU A 140 3.58 -16.73 -21.09
CA LEU A 140 4.46 -15.70 -20.57
C LEU A 140 3.89 -14.32 -20.91
N ASP A 141 3.88 -13.40 -19.94
CA ASP A 141 3.43 -12.02 -20.14
C ASP A 141 4.30 -11.05 -19.31
N LEU A 142 4.13 -9.77 -19.57
CA LEU A 142 4.72 -8.69 -18.78
C LEU A 142 3.87 -8.44 -17.53
N PRO A 143 4.50 -8.12 -16.39
CA PRO A 143 3.75 -7.63 -15.24
C PRO A 143 2.99 -6.36 -15.61
N ARG A 144 1.74 -6.24 -15.17
CA ARG A 144 0.93 -5.04 -15.42
C ARG A 144 1.49 -3.84 -14.67
N GLY A 145 1.74 -2.76 -15.41
CA GLY A 145 2.05 -1.45 -14.84
C GLY A 145 0.81 -0.74 -14.30
N PRO A 146 1.01 0.41 -13.63
CA PRO A 146 -0.08 1.27 -13.20
C PRO A 146 -0.79 1.89 -14.42
N ARG A 147 -2.05 2.25 -14.23
CA ARG A 147 -2.86 2.92 -15.25
C ARG A 147 -3.46 4.23 -14.74
N ASN A 148 -3.24 4.54 -13.45
CA ASN A 148 -3.70 5.79 -12.82
C ASN A 148 -2.54 6.52 -12.14
N PHE A 149 -2.56 7.85 -12.16
CA PHE A 149 -1.57 8.66 -11.45
C PHE A 149 -1.61 8.37 -9.95
N GLY A 150 -0.51 7.85 -9.44
CA GLY A 150 -0.36 7.48 -8.05
C GLY A 150 -0.84 6.06 -7.71
N GLN A 151 -1.26 5.27 -8.69
CA GLN A 151 -1.52 3.85 -8.47
C GLN A 151 -0.25 3.11 -8.06
N PHE A 152 -0.40 2.01 -7.33
CA PHE A 152 0.71 1.12 -7.02
C PHE A 152 1.25 0.48 -8.30
N ASP A 153 2.55 0.58 -8.51
CA ASP A 153 3.22 -0.02 -9.65
C ASP A 153 3.66 -1.45 -9.33
N TYR A 154 2.83 -2.41 -9.73
CA TYR A 154 3.12 -3.83 -9.52
C TYR A 154 4.29 -4.32 -10.36
N ALA A 155 4.46 -3.79 -11.57
CA ALA A 155 5.59 -4.14 -12.44
C ALA A 155 6.92 -3.67 -11.84
N GLU A 156 6.97 -2.43 -11.34
CA GLU A 156 8.13 -1.90 -10.63
C GLU A 156 8.42 -2.68 -9.33
N TYR A 157 7.37 -3.02 -8.57
CA TYR A 157 7.49 -3.83 -7.36
C TYR A 157 8.12 -5.20 -7.63
N LEU A 158 7.71 -5.88 -8.69
CA LEU A 158 8.28 -7.16 -9.11
C LEU A 158 9.72 -6.97 -9.64
N ALA A 159 9.95 -5.94 -10.46
CA ALA A 159 11.27 -5.64 -11.01
C ALA A 159 12.32 -5.41 -9.90
N LYS A 160 11.96 -4.66 -8.83
CA LYS A 160 12.79 -4.46 -7.63
C LYS A 160 13.12 -5.76 -6.90
N ARG A 161 12.35 -6.83 -7.11
CA ARG A 161 12.60 -8.19 -6.59
C ARG A 161 13.32 -9.10 -7.59
N GLY A 162 13.72 -8.55 -8.73
CA GLY A 162 14.37 -9.29 -9.81
C GLY A 162 13.42 -10.16 -10.63
N ILE A 163 12.12 -9.85 -10.61
CA ILE A 163 11.07 -10.54 -11.37
C ILE A 163 10.58 -9.59 -12.46
N ARG A 164 10.79 -9.95 -13.71
CA ARG A 164 10.44 -9.12 -14.89
C ARG A 164 9.40 -9.76 -15.80
N ARG A 165 8.99 -10.97 -15.50
CA ARG A 165 7.99 -11.74 -16.24
C ARG A 165 6.99 -12.36 -15.29
N VAL A 166 5.77 -12.48 -15.76
CA VAL A 166 4.70 -13.26 -15.13
C VAL A 166 4.38 -14.45 -16.05
N PHE A 167 4.00 -15.56 -15.44
CA PHE A 167 3.71 -16.78 -16.19
C PHE A 167 2.40 -17.38 -15.70
N PHE A 168 1.48 -17.58 -16.62
CA PHE A 168 0.15 -18.11 -16.33
C PHE A 168 0.07 -19.54 -16.82
N VAL A 169 -0.39 -20.43 -15.96
CA VAL A 169 -0.59 -21.84 -16.23
C VAL A 169 -2.04 -22.20 -15.98
N ASP A 170 -2.69 -22.81 -16.94
CA ASP A 170 -4.06 -23.30 -16.79
C ASP A 170 -4.06 -24.80 -16.45
N GLY A 171 -4.67 -25.14 -15.31
CA GLY A 171 -4.72 -26.48 -14.75
C GLY A 171 -3.42 -26.95 -14.09
N ALA A 172 -3.55 -27.74 -13.03
CA ALA A 172 -2.40 -28.37 -12.39
C ALA A 172 -1.77 -29.47 -13.26
N GLU A 173 -2.47 -29.99 -14.26
CA GLU A 173 -1.97 -30.97 -15.23
C GLU A 173 -0.86 -30.38 -16.13
N SER A 174 -0.90 -29.07 -16.38
CA SER A 174 0.14 -28.34 -17.12
C SER A 174 1.39 -28.04 -16.26
N ALA A 175 1.42 -28.51 -15.01
CA ALA A 175 2.47 -28.28 -14.04
C ALA A 175 3.04 -29.61 -13.51
N GLU A 176 4.12 -30.09 -14.11
CA GLU A 176 4.87 -31.22 -13.59
C GLU A 176 5.80 -30.76 -12.46
N VAL A 177 5.46 -31.06 -11.21
CA VAL A 177 6.28 -30.70 -10.05
C VAL A 177 6.83 -31.95 -9.39
N ARG A 178 8.17 -32.02 -9.27
CA ARG A 178 8.92 -33.17 -8.71
C ARG A 178 9.79 -32.75 -7.55
N ARG A 179 10.03 -33.62 -6.63
CA ARG A 179 10.93 -33.35 -5.52
C ARG A 179 12.39 -33.34 -5.97
N PRO A 180 13.22 -32.41 -5.46
CA PRO A 180 14.64 -32.36 -5.80
C PRO A 180 15.42 -33.55 -5.24
N GLY A 181 16.61 -33.78 -5.79
CA GLY A 181 17.56 -34.77 -5.23
C GLY A 181 17.92 -34.44 -3.78
N ARG A 182 18.09 -35.49 -2.92
CA ARG A 182 18.24 -35.39 -1.45
C ARG A 182 19.37 -34.47 -0.96
N LEU A 183 20.43 -34.26 -1.75
CA LEU A 183 21.63 -33.51 -1.37
C LEU A 183 21.74 -32.14 -2.08
N SER A 184 20.61 -31.53 -2.55
CA SER A 184 20.63 -30.24 -3.17
C SER A 184 20.38 -29.10 -2.17
N PRO A 185 20.88 -27.87 -2.39
CA PRO A 185 20.50 -26.70 -1.58
C PRO A 185 18.98 -26.46 -1.57
N ALA A 186 18.30 -26.84 -2.64
CA ALA A 186 16.84 -26.77 -2.76
C ALA A 186 16.16 -27.74 -1.78
N ALA A 187 16.70 -28.96 -1.59
CA ALA A 187 16.20 -29.90 -0.60
C ALA A 187 16.33 -29.39 0.84
N ALA A 188 17.42 -28.70 1.16
CA ALA A 188 17.59 -28.07 2.49
C ALA A 188 16.55 -26.97 2.76
N LEU A 189 16.23 -26.13 1.77
CA LEU A 189 15.16 -25.14 1.86
C LEU A 189 13.79 -25.81 1.96
N GLY A 190 13.55 -26.87 1.20
CA GLY A 190 12.31 -27.66 1.27
C GLY A 190 12.14 -28.34 2.64
N PHE A 191 13.22 -28.82 3.27
CA PHE A 191 13.20 -29.35 4.62
C PHE A 191 12.83 -28.27 5.65
N ALA A 192 13.46 -27.10 5.58
CA ALA A 192 13.14 -25.99 6.48
C ALA A 192 11.66 -25.57 6.36
N GLU A 193 11.13 -25.53 5.13
CA GLU A 193 9.72 -25.22 4.88
C GLU A 193 8.79 -26.33 5.42
N HIS A 194 9.19 -27.59 5.30
CA HIS A 194 8.43 -28.69 5.91
C HIS A 194 8.35 -28.58 7.43
N VAL A 195 9.48 -28.28 8.08
CA VAL A 195 9.51 -28.04 9.53
C VAL A 195 8.59 -26.86 9.90
N ARG A 196 8.67 -25.78 9.13
CA ARG A 196 7.84 -24.58 9.35
C ARG A 196 6.34 -24.89 9.22
N THR A 197 5.96 -25.66 8.21
CA THR A 197 4.56 -26.08 8.03
C THR A 197 4.09 -26.96 9.20
N ARG A 198 4.89 -27.94 9.64
CA ARG A 198 4.57 -28.78 10.80
C ARG A 198 4.44 -27.97 12.09
N LEU A 199 5.29 -26.97 12.30
CA LEU A 199 5.16 -26.06 13.43
C LEU A 199 3.87 -25.24 13.32
N GLY A 200 3.51 -24.79 12.12
CA GLY A 200 2.24 -24.08 11.87
C GLY A 200 1.01 -24.93 12.20
N GLU A 201 0.99 -26.21 11.78
CA GLU A 201 -0.06 -27.17 12.13
C GLU A 201 -0.14 -27.34 13.67
N ARG A 202 1.00 -27.48 14.33
CA ARG A 202 1.06 -27.61 15.78
C ARG A 202 0.56 -26.37 16.51
N ILE A 203 0.86 -25.16 15.99
CA ILE A 203 0.34 -23.90 16.53
C ILE A 203 -1.17 -23.85 16.35
N ALA A 204 -1.71 -24.31 15.22
CA ALA A 204 -3.15 -24.34 14.98
C ALA A 204 -3.90 -25.30 15.94
N GLU A 205 -3.27 -26.41 16.35
CA GLU A 205 -3.82 -27.32 17.38
C GLU A 205 -3.82 -26.69 18.78
N LEU A 206 -2.87 -25.79 19.08
CA LEU A 206 -2.75 -25.12 20.37
C LEU A 206 -3.62 -23.88 20.46
N TYR A 207 -3.78 -23.12 19.36
CA TYR A 207 -4.48 -21.85 19.29
C TYR A 207 -5.60 -21.92 18.24
N PRO A 208 -6.83 -22.22 18.63
CA PRO A 208 -7.95 -22.35 17.69
C PRO A 208 -8.46 -20.99 17.18
N GLY A 209 -9.18 -20.99 16.06
CA GLY A 209 -9.87 -19.83 15.51
C GLY A 209 -8.93 -18.70 15.08
N ARG A 210 -9.33 -17.45 15.35
CA ARG A 210 -8.60 -16.23 14.98
C ARG A 210 -7.18 -16.16 15.56
N GLN A 211 -6.95 -16.81 16.70
CA GLN A 211 -5.63 -16.83 17.35
C GLN A 211 -4.60 -17.64 16.57
N SER A 212 -5.04 -18.67 15.82
CA SER A 212 -4.14 -19.54 15.06
C SER A 212 -3.26 -18.76 14.08
N GLY A 213 -3.87 -18.00 13.18
CA GLY A 213 -3.14 -17.22 12.18
C GLY A 213 -2.23 -16.15 12.81
N PHE A 214 -2.71 -15.47 13.85
CA PHE A 214 -1.93 -14.48 14.58
C PHE A 214 -0.68 -15.10 15.24
N MET A 215 -0.82 -16.24 15.93
CA MET A 215 0.30 -16.93 16.59
C MET A 215 1.26 -17.55 15.58
N GLN A 216 0.76 -18.08 14.44
CA GLN A 216 1.60 -18.55 13.35
C GLN A 216 2.48 -17.43 12.78
N ALA A 217 1.89 -16.24 12.55
CA ALA A 217 2.63 -15.07 12.07
C ALA A 217 3.68 -14.61 13.09
N MET A 218 3.30 -14.49 14.34
CA MET A 218 4.16 -13.94 15.39
C MET A 218 5.29 -14.90 15.80
N LEU A 219 5.06 -16.23 15.85
CA LEU A 219 6.07 -17.21 16.28
C LEU A 219 6.99 -17.65 15.14
N ILE A 220 6.45 -17.90 13.95
CA ILE A 220 7.20 -18.51 12.84
C ILE A 220 7.08 -17.75 11.50
N GLY A 221 6.45 -16.58 11.49
CA GLY A 221 6.32 -15.73 10.31
C GLY A 221 5.43 -16.29 9.21
N LEU A 222 4.42 -17.10 9.56
CA LEU A 222 3.37 -17.55 8.64
C LEU A 222 2.16 -16.64 8.76
N ASP A 223 2.08 -15.63 7.90
CA ASP A 223 1.06 -14.58 7.93
C ASP A 223 -0.15 -14.83 7.00
N GLU A 224 -0.09 -15.91 6.22
CA GLU A 224 -1.12 -16.25 5.21
C GLU A 224 -2.50 -16.55 5.83
N ASN A 225 -2.53 -16.99 7.10
CA ASN A 225 -3.74 -17.43 7.79
C ASN A 225 -4.30 -16.40 8.78
N ILE A 226 -3.79 -15.16 8.75
CA ILE A 226 -4.29 -14.10 9.63
C ILE A 226 -5.70 -13.71 9.20
N ASP A 227 -6.58 -13.56 10.19
CA ASP A 227 -7.90 -12.99 9.97
C ASP A 227 -7.79 -11.56 9.39
N GLY A 228 -8.43 -11.31 8.24
CA GLY A 228 -8.29 -10.06 7.51
C GLY A 228 -8.84 -8.85 8.27
N GLU A 229 -9.90 -9.01 9.06
CA GLU A 229 -10.45 -7.92 9.87
C GLU A 229 -9.52 -7.56 11.01
N LEU A 230 -8.97 -8.57 11.67
CA LEU A 230 -7.96 -8.38 12.72
C LEU A 230 -6.71 -7.71 12.17
N TYR A 231 -6.18 -8.19 11.03
CA TYR A 231 -5.04 -7.54 10.36
C TYR A 231 -5.30 -6.06 10.06
N ASN A 232 -6.47 -5.76 9.52
CA ASN A 232 -6.87 -4.38 9.22
C ASN A 232 -6.99 -3.52 10.48
N ALA A 233 -7.46 -4.07 11.60
CA ALA A 233 -7.52 -3.36 12.88
C ALA A 233 -6.11 -3.02 13.41
N PHE A 234 -5.18 -4.00 13.36
CA PHE A 234 -3.76 -3.77 13.69
C PHE A 234 -3.12 -2.72 12.76
N ALA A 235 -3.41 -2.80 11.46
CA ALA A 235 -2.87 -1.86 10.47
C ALA A 235 -3.38 -0.43 10.71
N ARG A 236 -4.65 -0.25 11.03
CA ARG A 236 -5.23 1.06 11.36
C ARG A 236 -4.54 1.71 12.55
N LEU A 237 -4.20 0.94 13.59
CA LEU A 237 -3.50 1.45 14.78
C LEU A 237 -1.98 1.53 14.62
N GLY A 238 -1.41 1.16 13.45
CA GLY A 238 0.04 1.15 13.23
C GLY A 238 0.78 0.06 14.00
N LEU A 239 0.11 -1.07 14.28
CA LEU A 239 0.64 -2.21 15.06
C LEU A 239 1.04 -3.42 14.19
N THR A 240 1.08 -3.30 12.86
CA THR A 240 1.43 -4.40 11.95
C THR A 240 2.80 -5.01 12.25
N HIS A 241 3.74 -4.21 12.78
CA HIS A 241 5.06 -4.68 13.18
C HIS A 241 5.06 -5.64 14.39
N VAL A 242 3.95 -5.75 15.13
CA VAL A 242 3.74 -6.74 16.20
C VAL A 242 3.45 -8.11 15.59
N ILE A 243 2.69 -8.14 14.50
CA ILE A 243 2.38 -9.36 13.74
C ILE A 243 3.63 -9.88 13.04
N ALA A 244 4.40 -8.98 12.43
CA ALA A 244 5.64 -9.32 11.74
C ALA A 244 6.77 -9.64 12.73
N ILE A 245 7.57 -10.68 12.45
CA ILE A 245 8.72 -11.01 13.29
C ILE A 245 9.71 -9.83 13.28
N SER A 246 9.99 -9.29 14.45
CA SER A 246 10.83 -8.12 14.66
C SER A 246 12.16 -8.48 15.32
N GLY A 247 13.06 -7.50 15.42
CA GLY A 247 14.31 -7.65 16.15
C GLY A 247 14.12 -8.01 17.64
N LEU A 248 13.03 -7.57 18.25
CA LEU A 248 12.68 -7.89 19.64
C LEU A 248 12.34 -9.39 19.77
N HIS A 249 11.59 -9.95 18.81
CA HIS A 249 11.29 -11.39 18.76
C HIS A 249 12.59 -12.23 18.72
N VAL A 250 13.52 -11.86 17.85
CA VAL A 250 14.84 -12.49 17.78
C VAL A 250 15.57 -12.41 19.11
N GLY A 251 15.54 -11.25 19.77
CA GLY A 251 16.13 -11.04 21.09
C GLY A 251 15.51 -11.92 22.18
N VAL A 252 14.18 -12.06 22.18
CA VAL A 252 13.45 -12.91 23.13
C VAL A 252 13.83 -14.39 22.91
N VAL A 253 13.89 -14.86 21.67
CA VAL A 253 14.27 -16.25 21.34
C VAL A 253 15.70 -16.54 21.76
N ILE A 254 16.66 -15.68 21.39
CA ILE A 254 18.08 -15.86 21.77
C ILE A 254 18.25 -15.78 23.28
N GLY A 255 17.59 -14.82 23.94
CA GLY A 255 17.59 -14.69 25.41
C GLY A 255 17.02 -15.92 26.09
N GLY A 256 15.90 -16.44 25.59
CA GLY A 256 15.30 -17.70 26.07
C GLY A 256 16.22 -18.90 25.91
N TRP A 257 16.89 -19.06 24.75
CA TRP A 257 17.88 -20.10 24.53
C TRP A 257 19.08 -20.00 25.50
N MET A 258 19.62 -18.77 25.65
CA MET A 258 20.72 -18.54 26.59
C MET A 258 20.32 -18.83 28.03
N LEU A 259 19.11 -18.51 28.43
CA LEU A 259 18.58 -18.82 29.76
C LEU A 259 18.41 -20.33 29.93
N ALA A 260 17.77 -21.01 28.97
CA ALA A 260 17.58 -22.44 28.99
C ALA A 260 18.92 -23.18 29.09
N LEU A 261 19.90 -22.85 28.25
CA LEU A 261 21.22 -23.46 28.29
C LEU A 261 21.93 -23.25 29.65
N ARG A 262 21.77 -22.07 30.26
CA ARG A 262 22.28 -21.80 31.62
C ARG A 262 21.59 -22.65 32.69
N LEU A 263 20.28 -22.83 32.61
CA LEU A 263 19.52 -23.67 33.56
C LEU A 263 19.94 -25.15 33.47
N PHE A 264 20.36 -25.60 32.27
CA PHE A 264 20.96 -26.95 32.11
C PHE A 264 22.46 -27.00 32.44
N GLY A 265 23.02 -25.96 33.05
CA GLY A 265 24.43 -25.95 33.47
C GLY A 265 25.45 -25.80 32.35
N VAL A 266 25.02 -25.41 31.13
CA VAL A 266 25.95 -25.25 30.00
C VAL A 266 26.84 -24.03 30.24
N PRO A 267 28.18 -24.17 30.15
CA PRO A 267 29.13 -23.07 30.33
C PRO A 267 28.80 -21.89 29.39
N GLY A 268 28.97 -20.65 29.86
CA GLY A 268 28.59 -19.45 29.12
C GLY A 268 29.25 -19.31 27.75
N GLU A 269 30.47 -19.82 27.56
CA GLU A 269 31.16 -19.84 26.27
C GLU A 269 30.50 -20.80 25.29
N THR A 270 30.20 -22.02 25.75
CA THR A 270 29.51 -23.04 24.96
C THR A 270 28.10 -22.58 24.63
N ALA A 271 27.37 -21.98 25.57
CA ALA A 271 26.04 -21.41 25.34
C ALA A 271 26.07 -20.31 24.24
N ARG A 272 27.09 -19.43 24.25
CA ARG A 272 27.25 -18.41 23.19
C ARG A 272 27.57 -19.03 21.84
N ALA A 273 28.44 -20.07 21.80
CA ALA A 273 28.76 -20.80 20.55
C ALA A 273 27.53 -21.50 19.98
N LEU A 274 26.74 -22.19 20.82
CA LEU A 274 25.49 -22.82 20.42
C LEU A 274 24.49 -21.80 19.92
N ALA A 275 24.29 -20.69 20.64
CA ALA A 275 23.40 -19.60 20.19
C ALA A 275 23.84 -19.04 18.83
N PHE A 276 25.13 -18.84 18.61
CA PHE A 276 25.68 -18.37 17.33
C PHE A 276 25.32 -19.32 16.17
N CYS A 277 25.38 -20.63 16.38
CA CYS A 277 25.00 -21.65 15.38
C CYS A 277 23.48 -21.76 15.18
N LEU A 278 22.67 -21.54 16.23
CA LEU A 278 21.20 -21.63 16.15
C LEU A 278 20.55 -20.41 15.49
N ILE A 279 21.17 -19.23 15.53
CA ILE A 279 20.62 -18.00 14.95
C ILE A 279 20.31 -18.18 13.44
N PRO A 280 21.22 -18.65 12.56
CA PRO A 280 20.91 -18.86 11.15
C PRO A 280 19.75 -19.83 10.93
N ALA A 281 19.66 -20.91 11.70
CA ALA A 281 18.55 -21.85 11.61
C ALA A 281 17.22 -21.18 11.95
N TYR A 282 17.18 -20.37 13.01
CA TYR A 282 15.99 -19.60 13.37
C TYR A 282 15.61 -18.58 12.28
N VAL A 283 16.59 -17.86 11.70
CA VAL A 283 16.35 -16.91 10.61
C VAL A 283 15.70 -17.61 9.41
N ILE A 284 16.19 -18.80 9.04
CA ILE A 284 15.63 -19.58 7.93
C ILE A 284 14.21 -20.07 8.28
N LEU A 285 14.00 -20.62 9.46
CA LEU A 285 12.70 -21.12 9.92
C LEU A 285 11.65 -20.02 10.03
N SER A 286 12.03 -18.78 10.34
CA SER A 286 11.15 -17.62 10.41
C SER A 286 10.90 -16.94 9.05
N GLY A 287 11.35 -17.54 7.93
CA GLY A 287 11.12 -17.05 6.57
C GLY A 287 12.10 -16.00 6.08
N ALA A 288 13.19 -15.73 6.84
CA ALA A 288 14.28 -14.84 6.45
C ALA A 288 13.83 -13.41 6.04
N ALA A 289 12.80 -12.86 6.70
CA ALA A 289 12.38 -11.48 6.50
C ALA A 289 13.54 -10.51 6.80
N PRO A 290 13.65 -9.34 6.13
CA PRO A 290 14.76 -8.40 6.30
C PRO A 290 15.00 -7.96 7.76
N SER A 291 13.93 -7.79 8.54
CA SER A 291 14.00 -7.46 9.98
C SER A 291 14.67 -8.57 10.81
N VAL A 292 14.36 -9.82 10.50
CA VAL A 292 14.92 -10.99 11.19
C VAL A 292 16.38 -11.21 10.79
N MET A 293 16.68 -11.11 9.49
CA MET A 293 18.04 -11.19 8.96
C MET A 293 18.95 -10.14 9.61
N ARG A 294 18.51 -8.88 9.66
CA ARG A 294 19.24 -7.79 10.35
C ARG A 294 19.51 -8.15 11.79
N ALA A 295 18.48 -8.55 12.55
CA ALA A 295 18.62 -8.87 13.96
C ALA A 295 19.52 -10.09 14.19
N GLY A 296 19.42 -11.11 13.34
CA GLY A 296 20.29 -12.28 13.37
C GLY A 296 21.76 -11.91 13.13
N ILE A 297 22.06 -11.12 12.08
CA ILE A 297 23.43 -10.68 11.78
C ILE A 297 23.99 -9.82 12.94
N MET A 298 23.22 -8.88 13.45
CA MET A 298 23.63 -8.04 14.58
C MET A 298 23.89 -8.88 15.84
N ALA A 299 23.03 -9.87 16.13
CA ALA A 299 23.19 -10.76 17.27
C ALA A 299 24.45 -11.64 17.14
N MET A 300 24.70 -12.23 15.96
CA MET A 300 25.90 -13.01 15.70
C MET A 300 27.17 -12.17 15.85
N LEU A 301 27.20 -10.97 15.27
CA LEU A 301 28.32 -10.04 15.41
C LEU A 301 28.52 -9.62 16.88
N GLY A 302 27.42 -9.33 17.59
CA GLY A 302 27.46 -9.00 19.02
C GLY A 302 28.06 -10.11 19.87
N LEU A 303 27.62 -11.38 19.65
CA LEU A 303 28.17 -12.54 20.33
C LEU A 303 29.66 -12.76 20.01
N ALA A 304 30.09 -12.53 18.77
CA ALA A 304 31.48 -12.64 18.37
C ALA A 304 32.38 -11.54 19.01
N MET A 305 31.86 -10.32 19.16
CA MET A 305 32.58 -9.21 19.80
C MET A 305 32.68 -9.41 21.32
N LEU A 306 31.64 -9.92 21.96
CA LEU A 306 31.66 -10.29 23.38
C LEU A 306 32.73 -11.34 23.68
N LYS A 307 32.96 -12.31 22.79
CA LYS A 307 34.04 -13.28 22.91
C LYS A 307 35.44 -12.63 22.94
N ARG A 308 35.57 -11.46 22.29
CA ARG A 308 36.83 -10.67 22.24
C ARG A 308 36.94 -9.63 23.37
N GLY A 309 36.00 -9.63 24.33
CA GLY A 309 35.98 -8.66 25.43
C GLY A 309 35.61 -7.23 24.97
N GLN A 310 35.06 -7.08 23.78
CA GLN A 310 34.68 -5.78 23.22
C GLN A 310 33.16 -5.61 23.31
N ALA A 311 32.73 -4.47 23.90
CA ALA A 311 31.33 -4.08 23.80
C ALA A 311 31.04 -3.58 22.39
N GLY A 312 30.09 -4.22 21.70
CA GLY A 312 29.67 -3.82 20.34
C GLY A 312 28.97 -2.47 20.37
N ASP A 313 29.44 -1.52 19.57
CA ASP A 313 28.68 -0.30 19.27
C ASP A 313 27.50 -0.69 18.36
N ALA A 314 26.27 -0.52 18.86
CA ALA A 314 25.05 -0.89 18.14
C ALA A 314 24.94 -0.23 16.75
N MET A 315 25.39 1.01 16.60
CA MET A 315 25.40 1.71 15.32
C MET A 315 26.37 1.08 14.32
N ARG A 316 27.53 0.61 14.79
CA ARG A 316 28.48 -0.10 13.92
C ARG A 316 27.95 -1.48 13.51
N LEU A 317 27.35 -2.22 14.44
CA LEU A 317 26.71 -3.52 14.13
C LEU A 317 25.62 -3.35 13.08
N LEU A 318 24.79 -2.31 13.23
CA LEU A 318 23.75 -1.96 12.27
C LEU A 318 24.35 -1.62 10.90
N ALA A 319 25.41 -0.81 10.86
CA ALA A 319 26.12 -0.45 9.64
C ALA A 319 26.68 -1.67 8.90
N PHE A 320 27.32 -2.60 9.62
CA PHE A 320 27.80 -3.85 9.03
C PHE A 320 26.65 -4.72 8.49
N ALA A 321 25.56 -4.85 9.22
CA ALA A 321 24.39 -5.59 8.76
C ALA A 321 23.79 -5.00 7.49
N ALA A 322 23.70 -3.66 7.41
CA ALA A 322 23.20 -2.96 6.23
C ALA A 322 24.05 -3.25 5.00
N VAL A 323 25.37 -3.09 5.12
CA VAL A 323 26.30 -3.34 4.01
C VAL A 323 26.29 -4.81 3.62
N ALA A 324 26.34 -5.74 4.57
CA ALA A 324 26.33 -7.18 4.29
C ALA A 324 25.06 -7.61 3.54
N MET A 325 23.89 -7.17 4.00
CA MET A 325 22.62 -7.51 3.35
C MET A 325 22.52 -6.91 1.95
N THR A 326 22.89 -5.65 1.76
CA THR A 326 22.78 -4.96 0.47
C THR A 326 23.92 -5.31 -0.50
N ALA A 327 25.07 -5.75 -0.03
CA ALA A 327 26.10 -6.37 -0.87
C ALA A 327 25.66 -7.76 -1.37
N TRP A 328 24.91 -8.51 -0.55
CA TRP A 328 24.32 -9.78 -0.97
C TRP A 328 23.19 -9.59 -1.98
N ASN A 329 22.25 -8.69 -1.65
CA ASN A 329 21.12 -8.37 -2.51
C ASN A 329 20.85 -6.84 -2.48
N PRO A 330 21.32 -6.10 -3.48
CA PRO A 330 21.13 -4.64 -3.52
C PRO A 330 19.65 -4.22 -3.53
N SER A 331 18.74 -5.07 -4.03
CA SER A 331 17.30 -4.77 -4.07
C SER A 331 16.66 -4.56 -2.70
N TYR A 332 17.33 -4.97 -1.60
CA TYR A 332 16.85 -4.67 -0.25
C TYR A 332 16.67 -3.17 0.02
N ILE A 333 17.41 -2.28 -0.66
CA ILE A 333 17.21 -0.84 -0.49
C ILE A 333 15.79 -0.36 -0.86
N HIS A 334 15.09 -1.10 -1.72
CA HIS A 334 13.72 -0.82 -2.13
C HIS A 334 12.68 -1.54 -1.27
N ASP A 335 13.08 -2.44 -0.37
CA ASP A 335 12.17 -3.16 0.51
C ASP A 335 11.76 -2.28 1.69
N VAL A 336 10.43 -2.08 1.85
CA VAL A 336 9.87 -1.22 2.91
C VAL A 336 10.21 -1.76 4.30
N GLY A 337 10.22 -3.09 4.46
CA GLY A 337 10.58 -3.74 5.72
C GLY A 337 12.06 -3.50 6.08
N PHE A 338 12.96 -3.55 5.09
CA PHE A 338 14.38 -3.18 5.26
C PHE A 338 14.50 -1.72 5.68
N GLN A 339 13.90 -0.80 4.92
CA GLN A 339 14.00 0.64 5.17
C GLN A 339 13.50 1.01 6.57
N LEU A 340 12.28 0.60 6.93
CA LEU A 340 11.71 0.86 8.26
C LEU A 340 12.54 0.22 9.36
N SER A 341 12.95 -1.03 9.18
CA SER A 341 13.71 -1.79 10.17
C SER A 341 15.07 -1.14 10.49
N PHE A 342 15.85 -0.77 9.48
CA PHE A 342 17.16 -0.14 9.65
C PHE A 342 17.05 1.30 10.13
N LEU A 343 16.15 2.07 9.54
CA LEU A 343 15.99 3.49 9.88
C LEU A 343 15.48 3.68 11.32
N VAL A 344 14.45 2.92 11.71
CA VAL A 344 13.92 2.99 13.08
C VAL A 344 14.98 2.54 14.08
N THR A 345 15.74 1.48 13.79
CA THR A 345 16.82 1.03 14.69
C THR A 345 17.92 2.08 14.81
N ALA A 346 18.36 2.69 13.71
CA ALA A 346 19.33 3.77 13.73
C ALA A 346 18.81 4.97 14.55
N GLY A 347 17.54 5.32 14.34
CA GLY A 347 16.86 6.37 15.08
C GLY A 347 16.76 6.10 16.57
N LEU A 348 16.42 4.88 16.96
CA LEU A 348 16.38 4.47 18.37
C LEU A 348 17.75 4.55 19.02
N VAL A 349 18.80 4.04 18.39
CA VAL A 349 20.18 4.11 18.92
C VAL A 349 20.64 5.56 19.07
N ALA A 350 20.34 6.41 18.09
CA ALA A 350 20.80 7.80 18.09
C ALA A 350 19.88 8.74 18.88
N GLY A 351 18.57 8.54 18.83
CA GLY A 351 17.55 9.49 19.29
C GLY A 351 17.09 9.28 20.73
N THR A 352 16.90 8.00 21.15
CA THR A 352 16.37 7.66 22.49
C THR A 352 17.13 8.37 23.61
N PRO A 353 18.49 8.42 23.63
CA PRO A 353 19.21 9.13 24.69
C PRO A 353 18.94 10.64 24.71
N ALA A 354 18.63 11.25 23.56
CA ALA A 354 18.29 12.66 23.50
C ALA A 354 16.88 12.93 24.03
N VAL A 355 15.92 12.10 23.64
CA VAL A 355 14.52 12.18 24.14
C VAL A 355 14.46 11.95 25.66
N MET A 356 15.20 10.96 26.18
CA MET A 356 15.28 10.72 27.64
C MET A 356 15.73 11.96 28.42
N ARG A 357 16.61 12.78 27.84
CA ARG A 357 17.06 14.03 28.50
C ARG A 357 15.99 15.12 28.59
N LEU A 358 14.91 15.01 27.81
CA LEU A 358 13.78 15.95 27.84
C LEU A 358 12.68 15.52 28.82
N LEU A 359 12.65 14.26 29.22
CA LEU A 359 11.63 13.72 30.13
C LEU A 359 11.89 14.17 31.56
N PRO A 360 10.83 14.25 32.41
CA PRO A 360 10.95 14.65 33.81
C PRO A 360 11.89 13.74 34.59
N ALA A 361 12.79 14.33 35.35
CA ALA A 361 13.79 13.59 36.13
C ALA A 361 13.18 12.73 37.25
N GLY A 362 11.96 13.04 37.68
CA GLY A 362 11.22 12.29 38.73
C GLY A 362 10.56 11.00 38.24
N TRP A 363 10.56 10.75 36.93
CA TRP A 363 9.94 9.52 36.44
C TRP A 363 10.83 8.30 36.71
N PRO A 364 10.22 7.12 36.99
CA PRO A 364 10.95 5.87 37.06
C PRO A 364 11.74 5.62 35.77
N LYS A 365 12.99 5.13 35.88
CA LYS A 365 13.87 4.92 34.71
C LYS A 365 13.26 4.02 33.64
N TRP A 366 12.51 2.99 34.03
CA TRP A 366 11.83 2.09 33.11
C TRP A 366 10.75 2.83 32.30
N LEU A 367 9.95 3.69 32.94
CA LEU A 367 8.89 4.46 32.31
C LEU A 367 9.48 5.50 31.33
N SER A 368 10.51 6.24 31.79
CA SER A 368 11.24 7.20 30.93
C SER A 368 11.87 6.52 29.72
N GLY A 369 12.47 5.35 29.93
CA GLY A 369 13.06 4.55 28.83
C GLY A 369 12.01 4.11 27.82
N PHE A 370 10.89 3.60 28.31
CA PHE A 370 9.80 3.13 27.46
C PHE A 370 9.14 4.26 26.66
N ALA A 371 8.86 5.38 27.33
CA ALA A 371 8.33 6.58 26.69
C ALA A 371 9.30 7.14 25.63
N ALA A 372 10.60 7.21 25.94
CA ALA A 372 11.61 7.69 25.02
C ALA A 372 11.75 6.81 23.78
N VAL A 373 11.70 5.48 23.94
CA VAL A 373 11.69 4.52 22.83
C VAL A 373 10.47 4.73 21.95
N THR A 374 9.26 4.78 22.54
CA THR A 374 8.02 4.97 21.81
C THR A 374 8.01 6.27 21.02
N VAL A 375 8.32 7.40 21.66
CA VAL A 375 8.38 8.71 20.99
C VAL A 375 9.41 8.72 19.87
N THR A 376 10.60 8.18 20.12
CA THR A 376 11.64 8.12 19.08
C THR A 376 11.22 7.25 17.89
N ALA A 377 10.63 6.09 18.15
CA ALA A 377 10.14 5.20 17.10
C ALA A 377 9.09 5.89 16.23
N GLN A 378 8.10 6.57 16.86
CA GLN A 378 7.06 7.31 16.14
C GLN A 378 7.64 8.44 15.29
N LEU A 379 8.53 9.26 15.84
CA LEU A 379 9.17 10.35 15.10
C LEU A 379 9.97 9.84 13.90
N VAL A 380 10.69 8.73 14.05
CA VAL A 380 11.53 8.20 12.97
C VAL A 380 10.73 7.46 11.91
N SER A 381 9.72 6.69 12.29
CA SER A 381 8.91 5.93 11.33
C SER A 381 7.90 6.81 10.57
N PHE A 382 7.42 7.90 11.16
CA PHE A 382 6.35 8.74 10.64
C PHE A 382 6.48 9.11 9.15
N PRO A 383 7.61 9.71 8.66
CA PRO A 383 7.67 10.15 7.26
C PRO A 383 7.64 9.00 6.27
N LEU A 384 8.20 7.83 6.61
CA LEU A 384 8.10 6.64 5.76
C LEU A 384 6.71 6.01 5.82
N THR A 385 6.09 6.02 7.00
CA THR A 385 4.72 5.51 7.15
C THR A 385 3.73 6.28 6.27
N ILE A 386 3.77 7.62 6.26
CA ILE A 386 2.91 8.41 5.40
C ILE A 386 3.31 8.33 3.92
N PHE A 387 4.60 8.12 3.63
CA PHE A 387 5.08 7.97 2.25
C PHE A 387 4.56 6.69 1.58
N TYR A 388 4.59 5.55 2.31
CA TYR A 388 4.19 4.25 1.76
C TYR A 388 2.72 3.91 1.96
N PHE A 389 2.16 4.23 3.15
CA PHE A 389 0.82 3.78 3.53
C PHE A 389 -0.23 4.88 3.49
N ASN A 390 0.18 6.16 3.36
CA ASN A 390 -0.70 7.33 3.28
C ASN A 390 -1.69 7.48 4.46
N ARG A 391 -1.47 6.76 5.54
CA ARG A 391 -2.27 6.78 6.76
C ARG A 391 -1.38 6.83 7.98
N TYR A 392 -1.85 7.52 9.01
CA TYR A 392 -1.21 7.56 10.31
C TYR A 392 -2.26 7.63 11.40
N SER A 393 -2.17 6.71 12.37
CA SER A 393 -3.06 6.70 13.53
C SER A 393 -2.52 7.63 14.62
N LEU A 394 -3.35 8.53 15.13
CA LEU A 394 -3.01 9.34 16.29
C LEU A 394 -2.92 8.49 17.58
N LEU A 395 -3.66 7.38 17.63
CA LEU A 395 -3.61 6.43 18.74
C LEU A 395 -2.40 5.49 18.68
N SER A 396 -1.65 5.48 17.57
CA SER A 396 -0.51 4.57 17.37
C SER A 396 0.50 4.63 18.52
N GLY A 397 0.87 5.82 18.98
CA GLY A 397 1.80 5.99 20.12
C GLY A 397 1.29 5.32 21.40
N LEU A 398 0.04 5.53 21.75
CA LEU A 398 -0.59 4.94 22.93
C LEU A 398 -0.76 3.42 22.76
N ALA A 399 -1.23 2.97 21.61
CA ALA A 399 -1.40 1.56 21.30
C ALA A 399 -0.07 0.80 21.36
N ASN A 400 1.00 1.38 20.81
CA ASN A 400 2.34 0.83 20.90
C ASN A 400 2.84 0.76 22.34
N PHE A 401 2.63 1.83 23.12
CA PHE A 401 3.02 1.88 24.52
C PHE A 401 2.32 0.81 25.37
N ALA A 402 1.03 0.58 25.16
CA ALA A 402 0.24 -0.37 25.94
C ALA A 402 0.38 -1.82 25.47
N LEU A 403 0.31 -2.07 24.15
CA LEU A 403 0.12 -3.42 23.59
C LEU A 403 1.43 -4.13 23.21
N VAL A 404 2.44 -3.38 22.75
CA VAL A 404 3.73 -4.01 22.34
C VAL A 404 4.37 -4.80 23.50
N PRO A 405 4.42 -4.30 24.76
CA PRO A 405 4.93 -5.10 25.87
C PRO A 405 4.13 -6.38 26.12
N VAL A 406 2.80 -6.31 26.05
CA VAL A 406 1.93 -7.48 26.28
C VAL A 406 2.24 -8.56 25.24
N PHE A 407 2.20 -8.22 23.97
CA PHE A 407 2.45 -9.20 22.91
C PHE A 407 3.90 -9.71 22.90
N SER A 408 4.89 -8.81 23.07
CA SER A 408 6.29 -9.20 22.92
C SER A 408 6.92 -9.80 24.18
N LEU A 409 6.48 -9.41 25.38
CA LEU A 409 7.09 -9.86 26.65
C LEU A 409 6.26 -10.90 27.39
N ALA A 410 4.96 -11.04 27.11
CA ALA A 410 4.10 -12.03 27.72
C ALA A 410 3.62 -13.09 26.72
N VAL A 411 2.91 -12.68 25.66
CA VAL A 411 2.32 -13.62 24.69
C VAL A 411 3.40 -14.39 23.92
N LEU A 412 4.41 -13.72 23.42
CA LEU A 412 5.47 -14.35 22.62
C LEU A 412 6.27 -15.41 23.40
N PRO A 413 6.80 -15.15 24.62
CA PRO A 413 7.48 -16.17 25.40
C PRO A 413 6.56 -17.32 25.77
N ALA A 414 5.29 -17.05 26.16
CA ALA A 414 4.31 -18.07 26.49
C ALA A 414 3.98 -18.93 25.26
N GLY A 415 3.91 -18.30 24.06
CA GLY A 415 3.72 -19.01 22.80
C GLY A 415 4.86 -19.97 22.46
N TYR A 416 6.11 -19.51 22.55
CA TYR A 416 7.27 -20.41 22.35
C TYR A 416 7.33 -21.51 23.40
N LEU A 417 7.03 -21.19 24.67
CA LEU A 417 7.02 -22.18 25.74
C LEU A 417 5.93 -23.23 25.50
N SER A 418 4.72 -22.84 25.12
CA SER A 418 3.64 -23.77 24.79
C SER A 418 4.03 -24.69 23.63
N LEU A 419 4.67 -24.12 22.60
CA LEU A 419 5.14 -24.89 21.44
C LEU A 419 6.23 -25.90 21.83
N LEU A 420 7.20 -25.52 22.67
CA LEU A 420 8.24 -26.42 23.18
C LEU A 420 7.65 -27.53 24.06
N VAL A 421 6.78 -27.19 24.99
CA VAL A 421 6.11 -28.16 25.88
C VAL A 421 5.22 -29.11 25.10
N SER A 422 4.67 -28.71 23.95
CA SER A 422 3.84 -29.58 23.11
C SER A 422 4.59 -30.80 22.53
N ALA A 423 5.91 -30.74 22.50
CA ALA A 423 6.72 -31.88 22.08
C ALA A 423 6.78 -33.00 23.16
N VAL A 424 6.47 -32.67 24.43
CA VAL A 424 6.52 -33.60 25.58
C VAL A 424 5.09 -33.88 26.07
N SER A 425 4.25 -32.85 26.25
CA SER A 425 2.90 -33.00 26.81
C SER A 425 1.93 -32.02 26.18
N MET A 426 1.02 -32.52 25.36
CA MET A 426 -0.05 -31.71 24.76
C MET A 426 -1.02 -31.08 25.77
N PRO A 427 -1.47 -31.79 26.85
CA PRO A 427 -2.32 -31.17 27.86
C PRO A 427 -1.65 -29.97 28.55
N ALA A 428 -0.39 -30.10 28.94
CA ALA A 428 0.37 -29.02 29.57
C ALA A 428 0.58 -27.83 28.61
N ALA A 429 0.88 -28.14 27.32
CA ALA A 429 1.03 -27.11 26.29
C ALA A 429 -0.27 -26.34 26.06
N ARG A 430 -1.42 -27.02 26.03
CA ARG A 430 -2.74 -26.37 25.90
C ARG A 430 -3.06 -25.47 27.07
N TRP A 431 -2.63 -25.82 28.28
CA TRP A 431 -2.77 -24.98 29.46
C TRP A 431 -2.00 -23.66 29.30
N LEU A 432 -0.74 -23.73 28.88
CA LEU A 432 0.09 -22.55 28.60
C LEU A 432 -0.47 -21.73 27.42
N ALA A 433 -0.90 -22.41 26.37
CA ALA A 433 -1.52 -21.77 25.21
C ALA A 433 -2.81 -21.03 25.59
N LYS A 434 -3.64 -21.59 26.50
CA LYS A 434 -4.85 -20.94 26.99
C LYS A 434 -4.55 -19.64 27.74
N LEU A 435 -3.47 -19.61 28.54
CA LEU A 435 -3.04 -18.38 29.19
C LEU A 435 -2.61 -17.30 28.20
N ALA A 436 -1.79 -17.65 27.21
CA ALA A 436 -1.41 -16.75 26.14
C ALA A 436 -2.64 -16.32 25.29
N GLY A 437 -3.61 -17.22 25.09
CA GLY A 437 -4.86 -16.98 24.42
C GLY A 437 -5.72 -15.91 25.09
N TRP A 438 -5.84 -15.94 26.40
CA TRP A 438 -6.56 -14.88 27.14
C TRP A 438 -5.91 -13.50 26.96
N LEU A 439 -4.58 -13.44 26.96
CA LEU A 439 -3.86 -12.19 26.70
C LEU A 439 -4.08 -11.71 25.26
N ASN A 440 -4.13 -12.64 24.29
CA ASN A 440 -4.45 -12.32 22.91
C ASN A 440 -5.87 -11.76 22.77
N ASP A 441 -6.87 -12.41 23.37
CA ASP A 441 -8.26 -11.97 23.29
C ASP A 441 -8.44 -10.58 23.90
N ALA A 442 -7.81 -10.32 25.05
CA ALA A 442 -7.81 -8.99 25.66
C ALA A 442 -7.10 -7.96 24.74
N GLY A 443 -5.97 -8.35 24.15
CA GLY A 443 -5.23 -7.52 23.17
C GLY A 443 -6.06 -7.24 21.93
N PHE A 444 -6.71 -8.24 21.35
CA PHE A 444 -7.58 -8.10 20.19
C PHE A 444 -8.75 -7.18 20.46
N PHE A 445 -9.42 -7.35 21.60
CA PHE A 445 -10.48 -6.44 22.02
C PHE A 445 -10.01 -4.98 22.08
N LEU A 446 -8.84 -4.73 22.67
CA LEU A 446 -8.28 -3.38 22.75
C LEU A 446 -7.89 -2.82 21.38
N VAL A 447 -7.37 -3.66 20.49
CA VAL A 447 -7.03 -3.28 19.12
C VAL A 447 -8.30 -2.95 18.33
N GLU A 448 -9.33 -3.78 18.42
CA GLU A 448 -10.61 -3.56 17.71
C GLU A 448 -11.33 -2.31 18.25
N ALA A 449 -11.40 -2.14 19.55
CA ALA A 449 -11.98 -0.96 20.18
C ALA A 449 -11.20 0.32 19.81
N GLY A 450 -9.86 0.28 19.86
CA GLY A 450 -9.01 1.40 19.45
C GLY A 450 -9.15 1.72 17.97
N SER A 451 -9.20 0.68 17.12
CA SER A 451 -9.43 0.83 15.67
C SER A 451 -10.81 1.42 15.36
N ALA A 452 -11.84 1.09 16.15
CA ALA A 452 -13.17 1.67 16.01
C ALA A 452 -13.21 3.15 16.41
N LEU A 453 -12.44 3.56 17.42
CA LEU A 453 -12.27 4.97 17.80
C LEU A 453 -11.48 5.76 16.76
N ASP A 454 -10.47 5.15 16.14
CA ASP A 454 -9.61 5.78 15.11
C ASP A 454 -10.17 5.58 13.69
N ARG A 455 -11.51 5.58 13.54
CA ARG A 455 -12.18 5.44 12.22
C ARG A 455 -11.75 6.48 11.19
N THR A 456 -11.22 7.60 11.65
CA THR A 456 -10.76 8.72 10.82
C THR A 456 -9.25 8.85 10.75
N GLY A 457 -8.49 7.79 11.01
CA GLY A 457 -7.03 7.81 10.98
C GLY A 457 -6.52 8.78 9.93
N THR A 458 -5.65 9.70 10.31
CA THR A 458 -5.30 10.84 9.46
C THR A 458 -4.74 10.38 8.11
N VAL A 459 -5.39 10.79 7.04
CA VAL A 459 -4.93 10.53 5.66
C VAL A 459 -3.89 11.58 5.26
N TRP A 460 -2.75 11.11 4.81
CA TRP A 460 -1.61 11.93 4.41
C TRP A 460 -1.24 11.64 2.96
N PRO A 461 -1.16 12.65 2.09
CA PRO A 461 -0.59 12.46 0.76
C PRO A 461 0.88 12.05 0.87
N SER A 462 1.39 11.28 -0.09
CA SER A 462 2.81 10.92 -0.10
C SER A 462 3.67 12.18 -0.27
N PRO A 463 4.55 12.52 0.69
CA PRO A 463 5.46 13.64 0.53
C PRO A 463 6.53 13.30 -0.51
N PRO A 464 7.06 14.26 -1.28
CA PRO A 464 8.18 14.03 -2.18
C PRO A 464 9.44 13.61 -1.39
N VAL A 465 10.33 12.83 -2.01
CA VAL A 465 11.53 12.28 -1.36
C VAL A 465 12.40 13.39 -0.73
N GLY A 466 12.55 14.53 -1.40
CA GLY A 466 13.24 15.68 -0.86
C GLY A 466 12.65 16.21 0.44
N ALA A 467 11.32 16.19 0.58
CA ALA A 467 10.66 16.56 1.83
C ALA A 467 10.92 15.54 2.95
N VAL A 468 10.97 14.24 2.64
CA VAL A 468 11.34 13.20 3.61
C VAL A 468 12.77 13.43 4.14
N LEU A 469 13.70 13.75 3.25
CA LEU A 469 15.08 14.08 3.66
C LEU A 469 15.13 15.34 4.53
N ALA A 470 14.40 16.39 4.17
CA ALA A 470 14.32 17.62 4.97
C ALA A 470 13.81 17.34 6.38
N TYR A 471 12.81 16.45 6.54
CA TYR A 471 12.33 16.01 7.84
C TYR A 471 13.45 15.39 8.69
N PHE A 472 14.24 14.46 8.13
CA PHE A 472 15.33 13.82 8.86
C PHE A 472 16.47 14.78 9.19
N LEU A 473 16.75 15.76 8.34
CA LEU A 473 17.72 16.82 8.64
C LEU A 473 17.23 17.68 9.83
N LEU A 474 15.96 18.06 9.87
CA LEU A 474 15.36 18.79 10.99
C LEU A 474 15.42 17.95 12.28
N LEU A 475 15.13 16.66 12.19
CA LEU A 475 15.19 15.75 13.35
C LEU A 475 16.64 15.60 13.86
N ALA A 476 17.61 15.48 12.96
CA ALA A 476 19.04 15.46 13.31
C ALA A 476 19.50 16.78 13.94
N GLY A 477 19.04 17.91 13.44
CA GLY A 477 19.28 19.25 13.98
C GLY A 477 18.68 19.41 15.38
N ALA A 478 17.44 18.97 15.58
CA ALA A 478 16.77 18.98 16.90
C ALA A 478 17.58 18.14 17.93
N ARG A 479 18.01 16.93 17.54
CA ARG A 479 18.89 16.09 18.37
C ARG A 479 20.20 16.78 18.74
N ALA A 480 20.87 17.40 17.75
CA ALA A 480 22.11 18.15 17.98
C ALA A 480 21.88 19.35 18.92
N GLY A 481 20.73 20.04 18.75
CA GLY A 481 20.30 21.12 19.64
C GLY A 481 20.12 20.65 21.10
N ILE A 482 19.43 19.53 21.31
CA ILE A 482 19.25 18.91 22.64
C ILE A 482 20.62 18.56 23.25
N ALA A 483 21.50 17.94 22.47
CA ALA A 483 22.82 17.55 22.95
C ALA A 483 23.65 18.78 23.44
N ARG A 484 23.71 19.84 22.62
CA ARG A 484 24.41 21.09 22.96
C ARG A 484 23.75 21.79 24.13
N TRP A 485 22.44 21.88 24.18
CA TRP A 485 21.72 22.52 25.29
C TRP A 485 22.05 21.86 26.62
N ARG A 486 21.88 20.55 26.73
CA ARG A 486 22.09 19.80 27.98
C ARG A 486 23.55 19.66 28.37
N SER A 487 24.49 19.60 27.42
CA SER A 487 25.94 19.66 27.72
C SER A 487 26.32 21.03 28.22
N GLY A 488 25.87 22.11 27.59
CA GLY A 488 26.18 23.46 28.04
C GLY A 488 25.61 23.81 29.42
N GLU A 489 24.47 23.25 29.83
CA GLU A 489 23.94 23.36 31.19
C GLU A 489 24.83 22.63 32.22
N ARG A 490 25.35 21.46 31.89
CA ARG A 490 26.21 20.67 32.78
C ARG A 490 27.60 21.27 32.94
N GLU A 491 28.14 21.82 31.85
CA GLU A 491 29.51 22.37 31.84
C GLU A 491 29.57 23.87 32.20
N LEU A 492 28.43 24.46 32.61
CA LEU A 492 28.28 25.87 32.96
C LEU A 492 28.68 26.85 31.80
N PHE A 493 28.49 26.41 30.54
CA PHE A 493 28.69 27.25 29.35
C PHE A 493 27.33 27.82 28.83
N PRO A 494 26.88 28.98 29.34
CA PRO A 494 25.54 29.50 29.04
C PRO A 494 25.35 29.89 27.55
N ALA A 495 26.43 30.22 26.86
CA ALA A 495 26.38 30.53 25.43
C ALA A 495 26.09 29.28 24.58
N SER A 496 26.76 28.16 24.89
CA SER A 496 26.52 26.86 24.22
C SER A 496 25.11 26.35 24.49
N ALA A 497 24.65 26.43 25.73
CA ALA A 497 23.29 26.04 26.11
C ALA A 497 22.24 26.88 25.39
N ARG A 498 22.43 28.21 25.31
CA ARG A 498 21.51 29.10 24.55
C ARG A 498 21.46 28.78 23.07
N ALA A 499 22.64 28.57 22.43
CA ALA A 499 22.71 28.19 21.03
C ALA A 499 22.04 26.83 20.76
N GLY A 500 22.28 25.84 21.65
CA GLY A 500 21.65 24.53 21.56
C GLY A 500 20.12 24.62 21.69
N ARG A 501 19.63 25.40 22.64
CA ARG A 501 18.19 25.63 22.84
C ARG A 501 17.55 26.31 21.62
N ARG A 502 18.20 27.36 21.08
CA ARG A 502 17.74 28.04 19.85
C ARG A 502 17.65 27.06 18.68
N LEU A 503 18.67 26.26 18.44
CA LEU A 503 18.69 25.26 17.37
C LEU A 503 17.55 24.24 17.53
N PHE A 504 17.32 23.73 18.75
CA PHE A 504 16.23 22.82 19.03
C PHE A 504 14.86 23.42 18.67
N PHE A 505 14.56 24.65 19.15
CA PHE A 505 13.27 25.27 18.88
C PHE A 505 13.10 25.66 17.40
N LEU A 506 14.14 26.07 16.71
CA LEU A 506 14.09 26.32 15.26
C LEU A 506 13.79 25.05 14.48
N CYS A 507 14.46 23.94 14.82
CA CYS A 507 14.16 22.65 14.17
C CYS A 507 12.76 22.13 14.53
N ALA A 508 12.31 22.31 15.76
CA ALA A 508 10.95 21.94 16.18
C ALA A 508 9.89 22.75 15.43
N LEU A 509 10.10 24.07 15.29
CA LEU A 509 9.24 24.91 14.44
C LEU A 509 9.27 24.42 12.97
N GLY A 510 10.47 24.12 12.44
CA GLY A 510 10.62 23.56 11.10
C GLY A 510 9.86 22.24 10.92
N LEU A 511 9.86 21.36 11.91
CA LEU A 511 9.07 20.12 11.89
C LEU A 511 7.55 20.39 11.89
N ILE A 512 7.07 21.36 12.65
CA ILE A 512 5.65 21.77 12.66
C ILE A 512 5.25 22.32 11.29
N LEU A 513 6.07 23.17 10.70
CA LEU A 513 5.84 23.71 9.35
C LEU A 513 5.85 22.60 8.30
N TRP A 514 6.78 21.64 8.43
CA TRP A 514 6.85 20.48 7.57
C TRP A 514 5.61 19.60 7.68
N LEU A 515 5.12 19.33 8.89
CA LEU A 515 3.86 18.59 9.10
C LEU A 515 2.69 19.29 8.41
N THR A 516 2.58 20.62 8.55
CA THR A 516 1.54 21.41 7.88
C THR A 516 1.64 21.31 6.35
N PHE A 517 2.85 21.41 5.81
CA PHE A 517 3.11 21.26 4.38
C PHE A 517 2.74 19.86 3.89
N ALA A 518 3.27 18.82 4.52
CA ALA A 518 3.02 17.42 4.15
C ALA A 518 1.53 17.06 4.23
N TYR A 519 0.81 17.61 5.22
CA TYR A 519 -0.62 17.40 5.35
C TYR A 519 -1.42 18.06 4.22
N ARG A 520 -1.03 19.26 3.75
CA ARG A 520 -1.80 20.07 2.80
C ARG A 520 -1.40 19.93 1.33
N ILE A 521 -0.30 19.25 1.02
CA ILE A 521 0.21 19.18 -0.36
C ILE A 521 -0.82 18.62 -1.34
N GLY A 522 -1.61 17.63 -0.93
CA GLY A 522 -2.70 17.08 -1.74
C GLY A 522 -3.77 18.11 -2.11
N ASP A 523 -4.08 19.02 -1.19
CA ASP A 523 -5.08 20.06 -1.42
C ASP A 523 -4.66 21.03 -2.51
N TRP A 524 -3.36 21.35 -2.61
CA TRP A 524 -2.85 22.30 -3.60
C TRP A 524 -2.69 21.71 -5.00
N THR A 525 -2.44 20.41 -5.09
CA THR A 525 -2.12 19.75 -6.37
C THR A 525 -3.35 19.26 -7.12
N THR A 526 -4.48 19.07 -6.44
CA THR A 526 -5.68 18.43 -7.03
C THR A 526 -6.89 19.34 -7.20
N ARG A 527 -6.81 20.62 -6.83
CA ARG A 527 -7.93 21.58 -6.95
C ARG A 527 -8.26 21.93 -8.40
N GLY A 528 -9.56 22.08 -8.70
CA GLY A 528 -10.04 22.38 -10.05
C GLY A 528 -9.75 21.25 -11.02
N THR A 529 -9.91 19.98 -10.62
CA THR A 529 -9.61 18.83 -11.47
C THR A 529 -10.81 17.92 -11.63
N VAL A 530 -10.90 17.30 -12.81
CA VAL A 530 -11.78 16.18 -13.13
C VAL A 530 -10.90 15.04 -13.62
N SER A 531 -10.94 13.89 -12.97
CA SER A 531 -10.15 12.69 -13.31
C SER A 531 -11.09 11.55 -13.66
N PHE A 532 -11.03 11.08 -14.90
CA PHE A 532 -11.63 9.82 -15.34
C PHE A 532 -10.64 8.72 -15.01
N LEU A 533 -10.95 7.92 -14.01
CA LEU A 533 -10.07 6.87 -13.52
C LEU A 533 -10.20 5.60 -14.38
N ASP A 534 -9.09 4.95 -14.67
CA ASP A 534 -9.11 3.62 -15.25
C ASP A 534 -9.36 2.59 -14.14
N VAL A 535 -10.59 2.14 -14.06
CA VAL A 535 -11.05 1.10 -13.12
C VAL A 535 -11.27 -0.26 -13.80
N GLY A 536 -10.82 -0.39 -15.05
CA GLY A 536 -11.21 -1.46 -15.93
C GLY A 536 -12.58 -1.18 -16.55
N GLN A 537 -13.48 -2.17 -16.57
CA GLN A 537 -14.85 -1.95 -17.03
C GLN A 537 -15.62 -1.19 -15.96
N GLY A 538 -16.35 -0.13 -16.38
CA GLY A 538 -17.15 0.70 -15.50
C GLY A 538 -16.68 2.17 -15.46
N ASP A 539 -17.39 2.96 -14.69
CA ASP A 539 -17.11 4.38 -14.47
C ASP A 539 -16.57 4.66 -13.07
N ALA A 540 -15.56 5.49 -12.99
CA ALA A 540 -15.18 6.15 -11.74
C ALA A 540 -14.59 7.51 -12.05
N ILE A 541 -15.23 8.56 -11.59
CA ILE A 541 -14.81 9.92 -11.91
C ILE A 541 -14.66 10.72 -10.62
N LEU A 542 -13.47 11.28 -10.43
CA LEU A 542 -13.13 12.07 -9.26
C LEU A 542 -13.08 13.55 -9.64
N ILE A 543 -13.95 14.35 -9.02
CA ILE A 543 -14.03 15.80 -9.22
C ILE A 543 -13.54 16.49 -7.96
N ARG A 544 -12.55 17.36 -8.10
CA ARG A 544 -12.08 18.27 -7.04
C ARG A 544 -12.33 19.69 -7.47
N THR A 545 -13.21 20.38 -6.74
CA THR A 545 -13.56 21.76 -7.06
C THR A 545 -12.43 22.75 -6.73
N PRO A 546 -12.45 23.97 -7.24
CA PRO A 546 -11.45 25.00 -6.92
C PRO A 546 -11.33 25.31 -5.43
N GLN A 547 -12.41 25.20 -4.66
CA GLN A 547 -12.40 25.41 -3.20
C GLN A 547 -12.12 24.11 -2.40
N GLY A 548 -11.85 22.98 -3.09
CA GLY A 548 -11.41 21.75 -2.47
C GLY A 548 -12.52 20.77 -2.09
N ARG A 549 -13.78 21.00 -2.53
CA ARG A 549 -14.85 20.01 -2.40
C ARG A 549 -14.56 18.80 -3.29
N THR A 550 -14.93 17.64 -2.81
CA THR A 550 -14.68 16.36 -3.49
C THR A 550 -16.00 15.69 -3.87
N VAL A 551 -16.13 15.36 -5.15
CA VAL A 551 -17.23 14.54 -5.65
C VAL A 551 -16.66 13.28 -6.27
N LEU A 552 -17.19 12.13 -5.90
CA LEU A 552 -16.91 10.85 -6.53
C LEU A 552 -18.15 10.39 -7.27
N VAL A 553 -18.06 10.31 -8.59
CA VAL A 553 -19.13 9.84 -9.46
C VAL A 553 -18.79 8.42 -9.86
N ASP A 554 -19.64 7.49 -9.46
CA ASP A 554 -19.45 6.06 -9.64
C ASP A 554 -18.12 5.54 -9.07
N GLY A 555 -17.93 4.24 -9.06
CA GLY A 555 -16.79 3.62 -8.43
C GLY A 555 -16.23 2.42 -9.17
N GLY A 556 -16.71 2.14 -10.37
CA GLY A 556 -16.41 0.88 -11.03
C GLY A 556 -16.94 -0.33 -10.25
N GLY A 557 -16.58 -1.51 -10.68
CA GLY A 557 -16.93 -2.72 -9.96
C GLY A 557 -16.16 -3.93 -10.49
N THR A 558 -16.06 -4.95 -9.67
CA THR A 558 -15.44 -6.22 -10.05
C THR A 558 -16.52 -7.26 -10.20
N MET A 559 -16.72 -7.76 -11.42
CA MET A 559 -17.63 -8.88 -11.63
C MET A 559 -17.10 -10.12 -10.90
N ARG A 560 -17.84 -10.60 -9.92
CA ARG A 560 -17.61 -11.87 -9.26
C ARG A 560 -18.49 -12.92 -9.92
N SER A 561 -17.90 -13.82 -10.67
CA SER A 561 -18.61 -15.00 -11.18
C SER A 561 -18.48 -16.13 -10.16
N SER A 562 -19.24 -16.09 -9.08
CA SER A 562 -19.39 -17.27 -8.22
C SER A 562 -20.65 -18.01 -8.62
N ARG A 563 -20.50 -19.14 -9.29
CA ARG A 563 -21.62 -20.07 -9.49
C ARG A 563 -21.83 -20.87 -8.20
N PRO A 564 -23.07 -21.26 -7.89
CA PRO A 564 -23.32 -22.20 -6.79
C PRO A 564 -22.42 -23.42 -6.93
N GLY A 565 -21.70 -23.79 -5.86
CA GLY A 565 -20.72 -24.89 -5.85
C GLY A 565 -19.30 -24.52 -6.26
N GLU A 566 -19.05 -23.27 -6.66
CA GLU A 566 -17.71 -22.74 -7.02
C GLU A 566 -17.14 -21.79 -5.97
N GLU A 567 -17.68 -21.75 -4.76
CA GLU A 567 -17.21 -20.87 -3.67
C GLU A 567 -15.73 -21.10 -3.34
N TRP A 568 -15.23 -22.33 -3.54
CA TRP A 568 -13.83 -22.68 -3.35
C TRP A 568 -12.85 -21.91 -4.28
N ARG A 569 -13.36 -21.37 -5.40
CA ARG A 569 -12.56 -20.57 -6.34
C ARG A 569 -12.30 -19.16 -5.82
N THR A 570 -13.11 -18.72 -4.88
CA THR A 570 -12.99 -17.38 -4.30
C THR A 570 -11.80 -17.35 -3.36
N GLY A 571 -10.85 -16.47 -3.61
CA GLY A 571 -9.72 -16.24 -2.74
C GLY A 571 -10.13 -15.66 -1.38
N ARG A 572 -9.23 -15.73 -0.41
CA ARG A 572 -9.40 -15.20 0.96
C ARG A 572 -9.69 -13.70 0.97
N ASP A 573 -9.07 -12.97 0.06
CA ASP A 573 -9.24 -11.53 -0.11
C ASP A 573 -9.32 -11.20 -1.61
N PRO A 574 -10.50 -11.35 -2.23
CA PRO A 574 -10.67 -11.11 -3.66
C PRO A 574 -10.53 -9.63 -3.97
N TYR A 575 -9.90 -9.33 -5.11
CA TYR A 575 -9.71 -7.97 -5.59
C TYR A 575 -11.05 -7.22 -5.73
N GLU A 576 -11.12 -6.03 -5.17
CA GLU A 576 -12.23 -5.09 -5.27
C GLU A 576 -11.73 -3.72 -5.70
N VAL A 577 -12.29 -3.16 -6.78
CA VAL A 577 -11.91 -1.85 -7.32
C VAL A 577 -11.95 -0.76 -6.24
N GLY A 578 -12.99 -0.75 -5.41
CA GLY A 578 -13.14 0.24 -4.35
C GLY A 578 -12.06 0.15 -3.28
N LYS A 579 -11.74 -1.07 -2.81
CA LYS A 579 -10.77 -1.34 -1.76
C LYS A 579 -9.32 -1.24 -2.26
N ASP A 580 -9.03 -1.88 -3.41
CA ASP A 580 -7.66 -2.12 -3.85
C ASP A 580 -7.14 -1.07 -4.83
N LEU A 581 -8.03 -0.26 -5.43
CA LEU A 581 -7.66 0.81 -6.34
C LEU A 581 -8.11 2.19 -5.85
N LEU A 582 -9.43 2.41 -5.63
CA LEU A 582 -9.93 3.75 -5.31
C LEU A 582 -9.45 4.23 -3.94
N ALA A 583 -9.55 3.39 -2.90
CA ALA A 583 -9.16 3.75 -1.54
C ALA A 583 -7.67 4.16 -1.44
N PRO A 584 -6.70 3.39 -1.99
CA PRO A 584 -5.30 3.81 -2.04
C PRO A 584 -5.06 5.09 -2.85
N LEU A 585 -5.76 5.27 -3.98
CA LEU A 585 -5.65 6.49 -4.79
C LEU A 585 -6.14 7.72 -4.04
N LEU A 586 -7.30 7.63 -3.39
CA LEU A 586 -7.86 8.71 -2.57
C LEU A 586 -6.89 9.08 -1.43
N ALA A 587 -6.35 8.09 -0.73
CA ALA A 587 -5.38 8.30 0.33
C ALA A 587 -4.11 9.01 -0.19
N LYS A 588 -3.52 8.51 -1.27
CA LYS A 588 -2.29 9.05 -1.86
C LYS A 588 -2.46 10.47 -2.37
N ARG A 589 -3.68 10.82 -2.83
CA ARG A 589 -4.05 12.18 -3.26
C ARG A 589 -4.41 13.10 -2.09
N GLY A 590 -4.38 12.60 -0.86
CA GLY A 590 -4.71 13.36 0.36
C GLY A 590 -6.18 13.70 0.49
N ILE A 591 -7.06 12.93 -0.14
CA ILE A 591 -8.51 13.10 -0.03
C ILE A 591 -8.96 12.48 1.28
N ARG A 592 -9.52 13.28 2.16
CA ARG A 592 -9.93 12.90 3.52
C ARG A 592 -11.42 12.74 3.68
N HIS A 593 -12.19 13.35 2.80
CA HIS A 593 -13.63 13.42 2.85
C HIS A 593 -14.20 13.43 1.43
N ILE A 594 -15.30 12.75 1.21
CA ILE A 594 -16.11 12.80 -0.01
C ILE A 594 -17.33 13.67 0.32
N ASP A 595 -17.41 14.88 -0.21
CA ASP A 595 -18.54 15.78 0.04
C ASP A 595 -19.82 15.24 -0.57
N VAL A 596 -19.71 14.70 -1.80
CA VAL A 596 -20.82 14.10 -2.52
C VAL A 596 -20.36 12.83 -3.24
N MET A 597 -21.05 11.75 -3.01
CA MET A 597 -20.93 10.50 -3.75
C MET A 597 -22.12 10.38 -4.68
N ILE A 598 -21.92 10.21 -5.98
CA ILE A 598 -22.98 10.09 -6.97
C ILE A 598 -22.97 8.66 -7.49
N ALA A 599 -24.09 7.95 -7.31
CA ALA A 599 -24.38 6.70 -7.99
C ALA A 599 -25.29 7.00 -9.18
N THR A 600 -24.75 6.94 -10.41
CA THR A 600 -25.54 7.28 -11.61
C THR A 600 -26.70 6.33 -11.77
N HIS A 601 -26.49 5.04 -11.51
CA HIS A 601 -27.50 3.98 -11.49
C HIS A 601 -26.99 2.81 -10.64
N GLY A 602 -27.78 1.72 -10.51
CA GLY A 602 -27.54 0.69 -9.53
C GLY A 602 -26.69 -0.50 -10.01
N ASP A 603 -26.08 -0.48 -11.20
CA ASP A 603 -25.31 -1.58 -11.73
C ASP A 603 -23.93 -1.73 -11.08
N LEU A 604 -23.44 -2.97 -11.03
CA LEU A 604 -22.23 -3.33 -10.29
C LEU A 604 -20.99 -2.53 -10.75
N ASP A 605 -20.81 -2.33 -12.05
CA ASP A 605 -19.69 -1.62 -12.64
C ASP A 605 -19.74 -0.09 -12.44
N HIS A 606 -20.74 0.39 -11.71
CA HIS A 606 -20.89 1.77 -11.23
C HIS A 606 -20.88 1.89 -9.72
N VAL A 607 -21.65 1.05 -9.01
CA VAL A 607 -21.77 1.17 -7.55
C VAL A 607 -20.83 0.26 -6.76
N GLY A 608 -20.26 -0.77 -7.38
CA GLY A 608 -19.47 -1.77 -6.65
C GLY A 608 -18.32 -1.17 -5.85
N GLY A 609 -17.54 -0.28 -6.46
CA GLY A 609 -16.43 0.39 -5.76
C GLY A 609 -16.87 1.44 -4.75
N LEU A 610 -18.08 2.03 -4.92
CA LEU A 610 -18.61 3.02 -3.97
C LEU A 610 -18.86 2.41 -2.60
N VAL A 611 -19.24 1.12 -2.53
CA VAL A 611 -19.47 0.41 -1.26
C VAL A 611 -18.25 0.46 -0.37
N ALA A 612 -17.08 0.06 -0.91
CA ALA A 612 -15.84 0.07 -0.16
C ALA A 612 -15.43 1.48 0.25
N VAL A 613 -15.59 2.46 -0.65
CA VAL A 613 -15.28 3.86 -0.33
C VAL A 613 -16.22 4.38 0.75
N ALA A 614 -17.52 4.13 0.68
CA ALA A 614 -18.49 4.53 1.71
C ALA A 614 -18.19 3.89 3.07
N LYS A 615 -17.66 2.64 3.11
CA LYS A 615 -17.21 1.99 4.34
C LYS A 615 -15.94 2.60 4.92
N MET A 616 -15.06 3.14 4.09
CA MET A 616 -13.70 3.54 4.50
C MET A 616 -13.51 5.04 4.64
N TRP A 617 -14.30 5.86 3.94
CA TRP A 617 -14.21 7.32 3.93
C TRP A 617 -15.40 8.01 4.57
N PRO A 618 -15.18 9.13 5.28
CA PRO A 618 -16.24 10.03 5.65
C PRO A 618 -16.91 10.57 4.38
N THR A 619 -18.23 10.36 4.25
CA THR A 619 -19.03 10.76 3.10
C THR A 619 -20.14 11.70 3.56
N GLY A 620 -20.24 12.86 2.94
CA GLY A 620 -21.21 13.89 3.31
C GLY A 620 -22.64 13.54 2.89
N ARG A 621 -22.81 13.06 1.66
CA ARG A 621 -24.11 12.55 1.15
C ARG A 621 -23.92 11.64 -0.04
N ILE A 622 -24.91 10.79 -0.28
CA ILE A 622 -25.04 9.99 -1.50
C ILE A 622 -26.17 10.57 -2.33
N VAL A 623 -25.92 10.81 -3.61
CA VAL A 623 -26.90 11.24 -4.60
C VAL A 623 -27.12 10.08 -5.59
N PHE A 624 -28.38 9.73 -5.86
CA PHE A 624 -28.72 8.64 -6.80
C PHE A 624 -29.93 8.99 -7.67
N ASN A 625 -30.24 8.16 -8.64
CA ASN A 625 -31.28 8.41 -9.66
C ASN A 625 -32.74 8.25 -9.16
N GLY A 626 -32.96 7.87 -7.90
CA GLY A 626 -34.30 7.67 -7.35
C GLY A 626 -34.95 6.34 -7.73
N THR A 627 -34.22 5.41 -8.36
CA THR A 627 -34.67 4.03 -8.62
C THR A 627 -34.05 3.06 -7.63
N LEU A 628 -34.75 1.97 -7.31
CA LEU A 628 -34.21 0.88 -6.53
C LEU A 628 -33.69 -0.20 -7.50
N SER A 629 -32.46 -0.61 -7.31
CA SER A 629 -31.85 -1.74 -8.01
C SER A 629 -31.88 -2.97 -7.13
N ASP A 630 -32.07 -4.13 -7.74
CA ASP A 630 -31.98 -5.46 -7.09
C ASP A 630 -30.56 -5.99 -7.00
N THR A 631 -29.55 -5.24 -7.48
CA THR A 631 -28.16 -5.65 -7.40
C THR A 631 -27.67 -5.69 -5.95
N PRO A 632 -26.93 -6.75 -5.54
CA PRO A 632 -26.39 -6.85 -4.19
C PRO A 632 -25.51 -5.66 -3.79
N ALA A 633 -24.75 -5.10 -4.74
CA ALA A 633 -23.87 -3.95 -4.50
C ALA A 633 -24.66 -2.67 -4.15
N PHE A 634 -25.78 -2.44 -4.83
CA PHE A 634 -26.64 -1.30 -4.50
C PHE A 634 -27.31 -1.46 -3.13
N ALA A 635 -27.83 -2.66 -2.83
CA ALA A 635 -28.40 -2.95 -1.53
C ALA A 635 -27.37 -2.76 -0.40
N GLU A 636 -26.15 -3.23 -0.61
CA GLU A 636 -25.05 -3.05 0.34
C GLU A 636 -24.66 -1.57 0.51
N LEU A 637 -24.61 -0.79 -0.58
CA LEU A 637 -24.35 0.66 -0.51
C LEU A 637 -25.40 1.40 0.34
N MET A 638 -26.68 1.06 0.16
CA MET A 638 -27.78 1.64 0.93
C MET A 638 -27.70 1.21 2.41
N THR A 639 -27.37 -0.05 2.68
CA THR A 639 -27.14 -0.56 4.05
C THR A 639 -26.01 0.21 4.74
N VAL A 640 -24.88 0.39 4.07
CA VAL A 640 -23.75 1.17 4.60
C VAL A 640 -24.17 2.63 4.85
N ALA A 641 -24.97 3.20 3.97
CA ALA A 641 -25.47 4.57 4.14
C ALA A 641 -26.33 4.69 5.42
N LEU A 642 -27.18 3.73 5.68
CA LEU A 642 -28.02 3.67 6.90
C LEU A 642 -27.16 3.49 8.16
N GLU A 643 -26.25 2.51 8.17
CA GLU A 643 -25.38 2.19 9.31
C GLU A 643 -24.46 3.37 9.68
N ARG A 644 -24.03 4.13 8.69
CA ARG A 644 -23.13 5.27 8.88
C ARG A 644 -23.83 6.62 8.96
N ASN A 645 -25.17 6.63 8.91
CA ASN A 645 -25.98 7.83 8.90
C ASN A 645 -25.57 8.80 7.75
N ILE A 646 -25.28 8.26 6.57
CA ILE A 646 -24.96 9.07 5.38
C ILE A 646 -26.29 9.48 4.74
N PRO A 647 -26.58 10.80 4.59
CA PRO A 647 -27.79 11.25 3.92
C PRO A 647 -27.84 10.75 2.47
N VAL A 648 -28.98 10.16 2.07
CA VAL A 648 -29.24 9.70 0.71
C VAL A 648 -30.30 10.57 0.06
N GLN A 649 -30.02 11.10 -1.14
CA GLN A 649 -30.86 12.03 -1.85
C GLN A 649 -31.08 11.58 -3.30
N ALA A 650 -32.34 11.48 -3.72
CA ALA A 650 -32.66 11.28 -5.12
C ALA A 650 -32.50 12.59 -5.90
N ALA A 651 -31.90 12.50 -7.09
CA ALA A 651 -31.74 13.61 -8.01
C ALA A 651 -32.38 13.27 -9.38
N GLY A 652 -32.68 14.31 -10.15
CA GLY A 652 -33.23 14.22 -11.48
C GLY A 652 -33.44 15.62 -12.10
N PHE A 653 -34.09 15.68 -13.24
CA PHE A 653 -34.29 16.87 -14.02
C PHE A 653 -34.78 18.07 -13.19
N GLY A 654 -34.15 19.23 -13.41
CA GLY A 654 -34.47 20.48 -12.75
C GLY A 654 -33.88 20.67 -11.36
N ARG A 655 -33.20 19.63 -10.80
CA ARG A 655 -32.43 19.79 -9.58
C ARG A 655 -31.03 20.29 -9.88
N SER A 656 -30.50 21.14 -9.00
CA SER A 656 -29.14 21.64 -9.07
C SER A 656 -28.45 21.46 -7.71
N LEU A 657 -27.14 21.26 -7.73
CA LEU A 657 -26.32 21.18 -6.55
C LEU A 657 -25.12 22.11 -6.68
N GLU A 658 -25.13 23.19 -5.90
CA GLU A 658 -23.97 24.07 -5.79
C GLU A 658 -22.91 23.41 -4.87
N LEU A 659 -21.73 23.22 -5.40
CA LEU A 659 -20.61 22.64 -4.65
C LEU A 659 -19.73 23.73 -4.05
N ASP A 660 -19.45 24.77 -4.84
CA ASP A 660 -18.77 25.99 -4.42
C ASP A 660 -19.12 27.15 -5.36
N ARG A 661 -18.53 28.34 -5.12
CA ARG A 661 -18.81 29.57 -5.90
C ARG A 661 -18.54 29.43 -7.41
N HIS A 662 -17.74 28.46 -7.81
CA HIS A 662 -17.31 28.29 -9.20
C HIS A 662 -17.77 26.96 -9.78
N THR A 663 -18.50 26.15 -9.01
CA THR A 663 -18.82 24.76 -9.39
C THR A 663 -20.27 24.43 -9.03
N ARG A 664 -21.03 24.07 -10.07
CA ARG A 664 -22.43 23.66 -9.97
C ARG A 664 -22.68 22.41 -10.80
N LEU A 665 -23.51 21.51 -10.30
CA LEU A 665 -24.05 20.35 -11.00
C LEU A 665 -25.52 20.61 -11.30
N ASP A 666 -25.93 20.50 -12.57
CA ASP A 666 -27.32 20.62 -13.02
C ASP A 666 -27.79 19.27 -13.54
N PHE A 667 -28.73 18.63 -12.85
CA PHE A 667 -29.27 17.34 -13.23
C PHE A 667 -30.30 17.45 -14.34
N LEU A 668 -30.11 16.68 -15.42
CA LEU A 668 -30.90 16.75 -16.66
C LEU A 668 -31.77 15.48 -16.86
N HIS A 669 -31.47 14.39 -16.22
CA HIS A 669 -32.18 13.11 -16.29
C HIS A 669 -31.91 12.30 -14.99
N PRO A 670 -32.84 11.42 -14.56
CA PRO A 670 -34.19 11.13 -15.09
C PRO A 670 -35.23 12.21 -14.75
N ALA A 671 -36.49 11.98 -15.20
CA ALA A 671 -37.62 12.77 -14.74
C ALA A 671 -37.77 12.70 -13.22
N PRO A 672 -38.18 13.81 -12.55
CA PRO A 672 -38.46 13.77 -11.12
C PRO A 672 -39.54 12.70 -10.80
N ARG A 673 -39.28 11.86 -9.80
CA ARG A 673 -40.21 10.84 -9.34
C ARG A 673 -40.78 11.22 -7.97
N LYS A 674 -42.08 10.89 -7.77
CA LYS A 674 -42.75 11.11 -6.49
C LYS A 674 -42.45 10.04 -5.44
N SER A 675 -42.05 8.83 -5.87
CA SER A 675 -41.74 7.72 -5.02
C SER A 675 -40.56 6.91 -5.59
N LEU A 676 -39.88 6.18 -4.73
CA LEU A 676 -38.87 5.22 -5.15
C LEU A 676 -39.55 4.04 -5.85
N THR A 677 -39.07 3.66 -7.02
CA THR A 677 -39.60 2.53 -7.80
C THR A 677 -38.51 1.53 -8.10
N PRO A 678 -38.78 0.23 -7.96
CA PRO A 678 -37.90 -0.82 -8.49
C PRO A 678 -37.88 -0.74 -10.01
N GLU A 679 -36.70 -0.81 -10.58
CA GLU A 679 -36.48 -0.81 -12.02
C GLU A 679 -35.44 -1.88 -12.39
N SER A 680 -35.78 -2.70 -13.37
CA SER A 680 -34.89 -3.74 -13.86
C SER A 680 -33.85 -3.20 -14.86
N ASP A 681 -34.26 -2.23 -15.68
CA ASP A 681 -33.33 -1.53 -16.60
C ASP A 681 -32.81 -0.26 -15.95
N GLN A 682 -31.71 -0.39 -15.23
CA GLN A 682 -31.07 0.72 -14.52
C GLN A 682 -30.42 1.73 -15.44
N ASN A 683 -29.92 1.28 -16.60
CA ASN A 683 -29.21 2.12 -17.58
C ASN A 683 -30.08 3.27 -18.06
N ARG A 684 -31.31 3.00 -18.43
CA ARG A 684 -32.27 4.00 -18.92
C ARG A 684 -32.49 5.15 -17.94
N PHE A 685 -32.37 4.90 -16.64
CA PHE A 685 -32.59 5.88 -15.58
C PHE A 685 -31.28 6.45 -15.01
N SER A 686 -30.14 6.21 -15.65
CA SER A 686 -28.86 6.80 -15.22
C SER A 686 -28.94 8.29 -15.05
N LEU A 687 -28.30 8.83 -14.02
CA LEU A 687 -28.18 10.27 -13.81
C LEU A 687 -27.39 10.91 -14.96
N VAL A 688 -28.04 11.88 -15.63
CA VAL A 688 -27.34 12.79 -16.54
C VAL A 688 -27.24 14.15 -15.87
N PHE A 689 -26.02 14.68 -15.81
CA PHE A 689 -25.82 16.01 -15.25
C PHE A 689 -24.74 16.80 -16.00
N LEU A 690 -24.90 18.12 -15.96
CA LEU A 690 -23.95 19.08 -16.48
C LEU A 690 -23.15 19.65 -15.31
N LEU A 691 -21.84 19.46 -15.34
CA LEU A 691 -20.89 20.13 -14.45
C LEU A 691 -20.52 21.48 -15.10
N ASN A 692 -20.77 22.55 -14.39
CA ASN A 692 -20.23 23.88 -14.73
C ASN A 692 -19.15 24.22 -13.72
N MET A 693 -17.89 24.33 -14.17
CA MET A 693 -16.75 24.69 -13.35
C MET A 693 -15.93 25.78 -14.03
N HIS A 694 -15.80 26.96 -13.42
CA HIS A 694 -15.16 28.13 -14.01
C HIS A 694 -15.72 28.51 -15.39
N GLY A 695 -17.01 28.31 -15.63
CA GLY A 695 -17.67 28.54 -16.92
C GLY A 695 -17.38 27.45 -17.98
N ARG A 696 -16.64 26.41 -17.66
CA ARG A 696 -16.44 25.23 -18.52
C ARG A 696 -17.53 24.20 -18.25
N ARG A 697 -18.04 23.60 -19.33
CA ARG A 697 -19.21 22.73 -19.30
C ARG A 697 -18.82 21.31 -19.66
N LEU A 698 -18.98 20.39 -18.70
CA LEU A 698 -18.72 18.99 -18.89
C LEU A 698 -20.01 18.21 -18.68
N LEU A 699 -20.38 17.38 -19.64
CA LEU A 699 -21.62 16.60 -19.61
C LEU A 699 -21.32 15.14 -19.26
N PHE A 700 -21.93 14.67 -18.20
CA PHE A 700 -21.84 13.28 -17.73
C PHE A 700 -23.18 12.59 -18.00
N THR A 701 -23.11 11.40 -18.59
CA THR A 701 -24.30 10.74 -19.16
C THR A 701 -24.64 9.42 -18.48
N GLY A 702 -23.79 8.94 -17.54
CA GLY A 702 -23.93 7.56 -17.05
C GLY A 702 -24.02 6.60 -18.23
N ASP A 703 -24.97 5.69 -18.17
CA ASP A 703 -25.17 4.63 -19.18
C ASP A 703 -26.48 4.73 -19.93
N ILE A 704 -27.02 5.97 -20.08
CA ILE A 704 -28.28 6.17 -20.79
C ILE A 704 -28.25 5.60 -22.20
N ASP A 705 -29.43 5.09 -22.63
CA ASP A 705 -29.68 4.62 -23.95
C ASP A 705 -30.23 5.72 -24.90
N ALA A 706 -30.43 5.38 -26.14
CA ALA A 706 -30.96 6.29 -27.15
C ALA A 706 -32.36 6.81 -26.82
N GLU A 707 -33.17 6.09 -26.06
CA GLU A 707 -34.53 6.54 -25.70
C GLU A 707 -34.46 7.59 -24.59
N ALA A 708 -33.62 7.37 -23.56
CA ALA A 708 -33.36 8.36 -22.51
C ALA A 708 -32.74 9.65 -23.07
N GLU A 709 -31.86 9.53 -24.08
CA GLU A 709 -31.35 10.70 -24.80
C GLU A 709 -32.46 11.50 -25.48
N ARG A 710 -33.37 10.85 -26.21
CA ARG A 710 -34.51 11.49 -26.88
C ARG A 710 -35.43 12.14 -25.87
N GLU A 711 -35.72 11.44 -24.76
CA GLU A 711 -36.56 11.99 -23.70
C GLU A 711 -35.94 13.23 -23.05
N THR A 712 -34.64 13.17 -22.75
CA THR A 712 -33.91 14.30 -22.16
C THR A 712 -33.91 15.52 -23.11
N VAL A 713 -33.60 15.32 -24.38
CA VAL A 713 -33.61 16.42 -25.37
C VAL A 713 -35.01 17.00 -25.53
N ARG A 714 -36.08 16.17 -25.58
CA ARG A 714 -37.45 16.64 -25.62
C ARG A 714 -37.80 17.50 -24.41
N ARG A 715 -37.41 17.03 -23.20
CA ARG A 715 -37.69 17.75 -21.94
C ARG A 715 -36.99 19.09 -21.90
N LEU A 716 -35.71 19.14 -22.31
CA LEU A 716 -34.94 20.36 -22.38
C LEU A 716 -35.53 21.40 -23.38
N ARG A 717 -36.22 20.93 -24.42
CA ARG A 717 -36.93 21.84 -25.36
C ARG A 717 -38.24 22.38 -24.79
N LEU A 718 -38.88 21.66 -23.88
CA LEU A 718 -40.16 22.03 -23.28
C LEU A 718 -40.00 22.91 -22.02
N ALA A 719 -38.88 22.78 -21.33
CA ALA A 719 -38.58 23.57 -20.13
C ALA A 719 -37.91 24.87 -20.49
N GLY A 720 -38.70 25.97 -20.65
CA GLY A 720 -38.15 27.32 -20.58
C GLY A 720 -37.68 27.68 -19.16
N PRO A 721 -36.92 28.80 -18.99
CA PRO A 721 -36.28 29.13 -17.70
C PRO A 721 -37.26 29.34 -16.53
N ASP A 722 -38.56 29.65 -16.80
CA ASP A 722 -39.57 29.96 -15.78
C ASP A 722 -40.91 29.22 -16.01
N GLY A 723 -40.90 28.06 -16.70
CA GLY A 723 -42.16 27.43 -17.11
C GLY A 723 -42.88 28.18 -18.25
N SER A 724 -42.28 29.22 -18.79
CA SER A 724 -42.68 29.99 -19.97
C SER A 724 -42.01 29.43 -21.23
N ARG A 725 -42.55 29.72 -22.40
CA ARG A 725 -42.07 29.21 -23.69
C ARG A 725 -40.57 29.41 -23.91
N PRO A 726 -39.90 28.52 -24.65
CA PRO A 726 -38.47 28.48 -24.81
C PRO A 726 -37.96 29.70 -25.57
N ASP A 727 -37.44 30.68 -24.87
CA ASP A 727 -36.64 31.70 -25.49
C ASP A 727 -35.20 31.21 -25.72
N ALA A 728 -34.57 31.71 -26.79
CA ALA A 728 -33.24 31.30 -27.24
C ALA A 728 -32.10 31.53 -26.23
N GLU A 729 -32.37 32.13 -25.07
CA GLU A 729 -31.43 32.51 -24.02
C GLU A 729 -31.50 31.62 -22.76
N SER A 730 -32.19 30.45 -22.81
CA SER A 730 -32.16 29.50 -21.70
C SER A 730 -30.73 29.17 -21.32
N PRO A 731 -30.35 29.11 -20.00
CA PRO A 731 -29.02 28.71 -19.56
C PRO A 731 -28.55 27.36 -20.12
N HIS A 732 -29.50 26.54 -20.63
CA HIS A 732 -29.25 25.25 -21.27
C HIS A 732 -29.49 25.30 -22.80
N GLY A 733 -29.82 26.49 -23.39
CA GLY A 733 -30.07 26.67 -24.80
C GLY A 733 -28.82 26.63 -25.66
N GLY A 734 -28.65 25.57 -26.47
CA GLY A 734 -27.80 25.56 -27.67
C GLY A 734 -26.28 25.70 -27.50
N GLN A 735 -25.73 25.91 -26.31
CA GLN A 735 -24.30 26.07 -26.14
C GLN A 735 -23.58 24.73 -26.15
N ALA A 736 -22.46 24.66 -26.91
CA ALA A 736 -21.58 23.50 -26.97
C ALA A 736 -21.02 23.16 -25.59
N VAL A 737 -20.82 21.88 -25.32
CA VAL A 737 -20.08 21.42 -24.12
C VAL A 737 -18.60 21.26 -24.44
N ASP A 738 -17.75 21.59 -23.48
CA ASP A 738 -16.30 21.43 -23.67
C ASP A 738 -15.94 19.93 -23.70
N VAL A 739 -16.57 19.12 -22.83
CA VAL A 739 -16.30 17.68 -22.71
C VAL A 739 -17.61 16.91 -22.58
N LEU A 740 -17.70 15.79 -23.27
CA LEU A 740 -18.79 14.81 -23.15
C LEU A 740 -18.20 13.48 -22.65
N LYS A 741 -18.62 13.01 -21.47
CA LYS A 741 -18.47 11.60 -21.12
C LYS A 741 -19.43 10.78 -21.95
N ILE A 742 -18.93 9.88 -22.77
CA ILE A 742 -19.73 9.04 -23.66
C ILE A 742 -20.55 8.04 -22.83
N ALA A 743 -21.81 7.89 -23.19
CA ALA A 743 -22.73 7.01 -22.48
C ALA A 743 -22.36 5.52 -22.67
N HIS A 744 -22.61 4.72 -21.62
CA HIS A 744 -22.57 3.27 -21.62
C HIS A 744 -21.28 2.72 -22.22
N HIS A 745 -20.14 3.23 -21.72
CA HIS A 745 -18.77 2.84 -22.10
C HIS A 745 -18.49 2.83 -23.60
N GLY A 746 -19.28 3.54 -24.38
CA GLY A 746 -19.18 3.55 -25.84
C GLY A 746 -20.05 2.49 -26.55
N SER A 747 -21.16 2.11 -25.97
CA SER A 747 -22.16 1.22 -26.60
C SER A 747 -22.63 1.82 -27.93
N ARG A 748 -22.83 0.98 -28.92
CA ARG A 748 -23.41 1.36 -30.23
C ARG A 748 -24.84 1.94 -30.11
N HIS A 749 -25.54 1.59 -29.02
CA HIS A 749 -26.93 1.98 -28.76
C HIS A 749 -27.10 3.32 -28.05
N SER A 750 -26.01 4.01 -27.76
CA SER A 750 -25.98 5.29 -27.04
C SER A 750 -25.23 6.35 -27.83
N THR A 751 -25.26 7.59 -27.35
CA THR A 751 -24.61 8.76 -27.94
C THR A 751 -25.00 8.93 -29.41
N THR A 752 -26.29 9.13 -29.61
CA THR A 752 -26.93 9.23 -30.94
C THR A 752 -26.58 10.52 -31.68
N GLU A 753 -26.85 10.58 -32.99
CA GLU A 753 -26.72 11.80 -33.79
C GLU A 753 -27.51 12.99 -33.17
N LEU A 754 -28.73 12.71 -32.65
CA LEU A 754 -29.53 13.69 -31.94
C LEU A 754 -28.78 14.29 -30.74
N TRP A 755 -28.11 13.44 -29.99
CA TRP A 755 -27.34 13.83 -28.79
C TRP A 755 -26.14 14.69 -29.16
N LEU A 756 -25.35 14.25 -30.16
CA LEU A 756 -24.16 14.97 -30.63
C LEU A 756 -24.55 16.34 -31.26
N ASN A 757 -25.62 16.39 -32.05
CA ASN A 757 -26.11 17.64 -32.65
C ASN A 757 -26.63 18.63 -31.60
N ARG A 758 -27.20 18.10 -30.49
CA ARG A 758 -27.69 18.97 -29.39
C ARG A 758 -26.56 19.59 -28.57
N TRP A 759 -25.54 18.79 -28.23
CA TRP A 759 -24.50 19.18 -27.30
C TRP A 759 -23.20 19.67 -27.96
N LYS A 760 -22.93 19.30 -29.17
CA LYS A 760 -21.75 19.69 -29.98
C LYS A 760 -20.46 19.66 -29.17
N PRO A 761 -20.07 18.52 -28.59
CA PRO A 761 -18.92 18.42 -27.70
C PRO A 761 -17.62 18.72 -28.45
N ARG A 762 -16.69 19.40 -27.78
CA ARG A 762 -15.34 19.65 -28.30
C ARG A 762 -14.39 18.47 -28.07
N LEU A 763 -14.66 17.66 -27.07
CA LEU A 763 -13.90 16.48 -26.70
C LEU A 763 -14.84 15.43 -26.15
N ALA A 764 -14.61 14.18 -26.52
CA ALA A 764 -15.30 13.02 -25.95
C ALA A 764 -14.35 12.20 -25.06
N VAL A 765 -14.88 11.69 -23.94
CA VAL A 765 -14.16 10.75 -23.08
C VAL A 765 -14.96 9.46 -22.96
N ILE A 766 -14.29 8.32 -23.14
CA ILE A 766 -14.86 6.98 -23.00
C ILE A 766 -14.15 6.29 -21.84
N SER A 767 -14.89 5.96 -20.78
CA SER A 767 -14.43 5.05 -19.73
C SER A 767 -14.72 3.63 -20.14
N VAL A 768 -13.69 2.84 -20.37
CA VAL A 768 -13.81 1.44 -20.85
C VAL A 768 -12.57 0.64 -20.46
N GLY A 769 -12.74 -0.64 -20.19
CA GLY A 769 -11.63 -1.53 -19.81
C GLY A 769 -10.85 -2.05 -20.99
N GLU A 770 -9.52 -2.18 -20.85
CA GLU A 770 -8.62 -2.75 -21.87
C GLU A 770 -9.04 -4.16 -22.34
N ARG A 771 -9.58 -4.97 -21.43
CA ARG A 771 -10.03 -6.35 -21.69
C ARG A 771 -11.53 -6.50 -21.43
N ASN A 772 -12.34 -5.59 -22.01
CA ASN A 772 -13.77 -5.71 -21.83
C ASN A 772 -14.34 -6.81 -22.76
N VAL A 773 -15.30 -7.54 -22.23
CA VAL A 773 -15.98 -8.66 -22.94
C VAL A 773 -17.15 -8.20 -23.81
N TYR A 774 -17.54 -6.92 -23.72
CA TYR A 774 -18.70 -6.36 -24.41
C TYR A 774 -18.37 -5.82 -25.81
N GLY A 775 -17.09 -5.75 -26.17
CA GLY A 775 -16.63 -5.18 -27.44
C GLY A 775 -16.78 -3.67 -27.54
N HIS A 776 -16.81 -2.98 -26.40
CA HIS A 776 -16.84 -1.52 -26.35
C HIS A 776 -15.44 -0.91 -26.50
N PRO A 777 -15.32 0.32 -27.08
CA PRO A 777 -16.39 1.09 -27.76
C PRO A 777 -16.76 0.50 -29.12
N GLY A 778 -18.05 0.58 -29.47
CA GLY A 778 -18.56 0.10 -30.73
C GLY A 778 -18.00 0.88 -31.93
N LYS A 779 -17.71 0.20 -33.04
CA LYS A 779 -17.15 0.82 -34.26
C LYS A 779 -18.07 1.92 -34.80
N ASP A 780 -19.37 1.69 -34.85
CA ASP A 780 -20.39 2.64 -35.31
C ASP A 780 -20.37 3.95 -34.53
N LEU A 781 -20.11 3.88 -33.22
CA LEU A 781 -19.97 5.06 -32.38
C LEU A 781 -18.68 5.83 -32.71
N LEU A 782 -17.57 5.14 -32.84
CA LEU A 782 -16.28 5.78 -33.17
C LEU A 782 -16.34 6.46 -34.54
N GLU A 783 -16.99 5.84 -35.54
CA GLU A 783 -17.22 6.44 -36.86
C GLU A 783 -18.15 7.66 -36.79
N ARG A 784 -19.19 7.60 -35.93
CA ARG A 784 -20.08 8.73 -35.67
C ARG A 784 -19.31 9.92 -35.08
N LEU A 785 -18.48 9.70 -34.09
CA LEU A 785 -17.63 10.73 -33.46
C LEU A 785 -16.65 11.32 -34.48
N ALA A 786 -16.04 10.47 -35.33
CA ALA A 786 -15.13 10.89 -36.38
C ALA A 786 -15.83 11.78 -37.44
N ARG A 787 -17.07 11.43 -37.87
CA ARG A 787 -17.88 12.28 -38.79
C ARG A 787 -18.12 13.66 -38.19
N HIS A 788 -18.36 13.73 -36.88
CA HIS A 788 -18.54 15.02 -36.19
C HIS A 788 -17.20 15.71 -35.86
N ARG A 789 -16.06 15.15 -36.23
CA ARG A 789 -14.70 15.64 -35.95
C ARG A 789 -14.45 15.86 -34.46
N ILE A 790 -15.01 15.01 -33.60
CA ILE A 790 -14.86 15.09 -32.17
C ILE A 790 -13.64 14.23 -31.77
N PRO A 791 -12.59 14.80 -31.20
CA PRO A 791 -11.46 14.03 -30.66
C PRO A 791 -11.93 13.17 -29.49
N VAL A 792 -11.33 11.98 -29.36
CA VAL A 792 -11.72 10.97 -28.38
C VAL A 792 -10.53 10.58 -27.51
N LEU A 793 -10.69 10.64 -26.20
CA LEU A 793 -9.79 10.05 -25.22
C LEU A 793 -10.48 8.82 -24.58
N ARG A 794 -9.72 7.73 -24.40
CA ARG A 794 -10.24 6.43 -23.92
C ARG A 794 -9.38 5.94 -22.77
N THR A 795 -10.00 5.45 -21.68
CA THR A 795 -9.24 4.93 -20.53
C THR A 795 -8.49 3.64 -20.82
N ASP A 796 -8.99 2.79 -21.73
CA ASP A 796 -8.30 1.57 -22.14
C ASP A 796 -6.97 1.82 -22.89
N LEU A 797 -6.86 2.95 -23.60
CA LEU A 797 -5.65 3.35 -24.33
C LEU A 797 -4.77 4.30 -23.51
N HIS A 798 -5.37 5.28 -22.84
CA HIS A 798 -4.67 6.40 -22.21
C HIS A 798 -4.52 6.25 -20.68
N GLY A 799 -5.10 5.20 -20.06
CA GLY A 799 -5.19 5.11 -18.62
C GLY A 799 -6.03 6.24 -18.04
N GLU A 800 -5.69 6.72 -16.85
CA GLU A 800 -6.36 7.89 -16.25
C GLU A 800 -6.26 9.11 -17.15
N ILE A 801 -7.41 9.77 -17.39
CA ILE A 801 -7.49 11.04 -18.10
C ILE A 801 -7.80 12.11 -17.04
N ARG A 802 -6.83 12.97 -16.76
CA ARG A 802 -6.94 14.04 -15.79
C ARG A 802 -7.06 15.39 -16.48
N MET A 803 -8.13 16.11 -16.18
CA MET A 803 -8.40 17.45 -16.68
C MET A 803 -8.22 18.47 -15.56
N LYS A 804 -7.44 19.51 -15.80
CA LYS A 804 -7.32 20.66 -14.92
C LYS A 804 -8.13 21.82 -15.52
N ILE A 805 -9.16 22.23 -14.80
CA ILE A 805 -10.12 23.24 -15.24
C ILE A 805 -9.76 24.58 -14.63
N ARG A 806 -9.54 25.57 -15.48
CA ARG A 806 -9.21 26.94 -15.14
C ARG A 806 -10.14 27.93 -15.87
N PRO A 807 -10.26 29.18 -15.42
CA PRO A 807 -11.04 30.21 -16.16
C PRO A 807 -10.62 30.33 -17.62
N GLY A 808 -9.32 30.16 -17.93
CA GLY A 808 -8.78 30.29 -19.29
C GLY A 808 -8.94 29.04 -20.17
N GLY A 809 -9.28 27.87 -19.64
CA GLY A 809 -9.39 26.65 -20.44
C GLY A 809 -9.32 25.36 -19.65
N ILE A 810 -9.29 24.26 -20.40
CA ILE A 810 -9.12 22.91 -19.87
C ILE A 810 -7.77 22.39 -20.37
N GLU A 811 -6.88 22.05 -19.43
CA GLU A 811 -5.64 21.33 -19.71
C GLU A 811 -5.89 19.86 -19.36
N PHE A 812 -5.54 18.93 -20.23
CA PHE A 812 -5.66 17.52 -19.93
C PHE A 812 -4.30 16.82 -19.97
N ARG A 813 -4.16 15.76 -19.19
CA ARG A 813 -3.01 14.88 -19.14
C ARG A 813 -3.50 13.45 -19.02
N THR A 814 -2.96 12.59 -19.85
CA THR A 814 -3.18 11.15 -19.82
C THR A 814 -2.08 10.47 -19.03
N PHE A 815 -2.37 9.31 -18.47
CA PHE A 815 -1.35 8.52 -17.77
C PHE A 815 -0.46 7.74 -18.75
N LEU A 816 -1.06 7.21 -19.82
CA LEU A 816 -0.38 6.55 -20.94
C LEU A 816 -0.44 7.47 -22.16
N ASP A 817 0.53 7.35 -23.04
CA ASP A 817 0.65 8.22 -24.21
C ASP A 817 -0.39 7.91 -25.33
N GLY A 818 -1.11 6.80 -25.24
CA GLY A 818 -2.19 6.40 -26.14
C GLY A 818 -1.74 5.72 -27.42
#